data_d9518dafac279c084ace8f11f808b857
#
_entry.id   d9518dafac279c084ace8f11f808b857
#
_cell.length_a   1.000
_cell.length_b   1.000
_cell.length_c   1.000
_cell.angle_alpha   90.00
_cell.angle_beta   90.00
_cell.angle_gamma   90.00
#
_symmetry.space_group_name_H-M   'P 1'
#
loop_
_entity.id
_entity.type
_entity.pdbx_description
1 polymer ?
#
loop_
_entity_poly.entity_id
_entity_poly.type
_entity_poly.pdbx_seq_one_letter_code
_entity_poly.pdbx_strand_id
1 'polypeptide(L)'
;MRLVIVESPAKAKTINKYLGSDFKVMASYGHIRDLLAKDGSVQPDNNFSMVWEMSARGKKCVQDIVKQLKNCDELLLATDPDREGEAISWHIKEVLQEAKKLKVPFKRIAFHEITKSAIKAAIENPRDIDNSLVDAYLARRALDYLVGFNLSPILWRKLPGSKSAGRVQSVALRIIVDREIEIESFEKKEYWTIEGKFAAPDKKTFPAHLTHHNGKKLDKFSIKNEQEALAIKGELVDDFAVSKVESKIVKRNPAPAFITSTLQQEASRKLGFSAKKTMQLAQNLYEGVDIGGETKALITYMRTDSINLSTDAVNKIRQVIEEKYGKDFVPSKPRVYNTKVKNAQEAHEAIRPVDASIIPDTLAGKLSDDQLKLYTLIWKRAVACQMSSAEFNKVQVDLSDKNKNIFRANGNTVVFEGFLKVYVEGKDDQDENEEGLLPPLKEGDNTPTKKIEALQHFTTPPPRFSEASLVKKLEELGIGRPSTYATILQVLQDRGYVKLVKKFFIPEIRGRLVTSFLMSFFSHYLEYGFTADLEQFLDDVSNNSRSKLDVLNDFWKDFSVAIAGMKNIKISDVIDKLNESMEKFLFMSDGKVTRQCPECKEGELSLKIGRFGSFIGCSRYPECNYVRKLDSSPMNQDDSAMIAASEFPKFLGNDPADNAEILLKKGPYGLYLEKKDQNKTEEKSKKKEKPQRAPVPKTVEADKVDLKMALFLLSLPKSIGTVGTEEVKVGIGRYGPYVFFKGKYVSIPKTEDIFSVDLPKACEILKGRKLI
;
A
#
# COMPACT_ATOMS: atom_id res chain seq x y z
N MET A 1 43.82 2.00 13.45
CA MET A 1 42.73 1.53 12.55
C MET A 1 41.36 1.89 13.16
N ARG A 2 40.43 2.47 12.41
CA ARG A 2 39.11 2.87 12.92
C ARG A 2 38.05 1.84 12.52
N LEU A 3 37.13 1.47 13.43
CA LEU A 3 36.01 0.57 13.14
C LEU A 3 34.75 1.37 12.81
N VAL A 4 34.18 1.12 11.64
CA VAL A 4 32.94 1.76 11.19
C VAL A 4 31.79 0.73 11.19
N ILE A 5 30.70 1.04 11.90
CA ILE A 5 29.52 0.17 11.95
C ILE A 5 28.38 0.81 11.15
N VAL A 6 27.84 0.06 10.21
CA VAL A 6 26.67 0.40 9.38
C VAL A 6 25.56 -0.64 9.58
N GLU A 7 24.36 -0.42 9.03
CA GLU A 7 23.22 -1.32 9.25
C GLU A 7 23.25 -2.57 8.39
N SER A 8 23.70 -2.44 7.14
CA SER A 8 23.57 -3.51 6.16
C SER A 8 24.91 -3.92 5.52
N PRO A 9 25.05 -5.20 5.09
CA PRO A 9 26.22 -5.64 4.37
C PRO A 9 26.45 -4.92 3.04
N ALA A 10 25.36 -4.47 2.37
CA ALA A 10 25.48 -3.74 1.11
C ALA A 10 26.14 -2.38 1.35
N LYS A 11 25.69 -1.62 2.37
CA LYS A 11 26.34 -0.37 2.81
C LYS A 11 27.80 -0.62 3.17
N ALA A 12 28.06 -1.67 3.96
CA ALA A 12 29.43 -2.00 4.36
C ALA A 12 30.35 -2.22 3.13
N LYS A 13 29.87 -2.96 2.14
CA LYS A 13 30.61 -3.20 0.89
C LYS A 13 30.87 -1.90 0.12
N THR A 14 29.86 -1.04 -0.02
CA THR A 14 29.97 0.23 -0.75
C THR A 14 30.91 1.20 -0.04
N ILE A 15 30.76 1.39 1.26
CA ILE A 15 31.56 2.33 2.05
C ILE A 15 33.03 1.86 2.16
N ASN A 16 33.25 0.56 2.33
CA ASN A 16 34.62 0.03 2.41
C ASN A 16 35.47 0.33 1.18
N LYS A 17 34.87 0.50 0.00
CA LYS A 17 35.57 0.92 -1.22
C LYS A 17 36.04 2.37 -1.20
N TYR A 18 35.33 3.23 -0.47
CA TYR A 18 35.65 4.65 -0.41
C TYR A 18 36.64 4.99 0.71
N LEU A 19 36.74 4.09 1.69
CA LEU A 19 37.66 4.20 2.81
C LEU A 19 38.93 3.39 2.57
N GLY A 20 40.07 3.87 2.99
CA GLY A 20 41.34 3.18 2.86
C GLY A 20 41.57 2.09 3.92
N SER A 21 42.78 1.55 3.97
CA SER A 21 43.22 0.48 4.89
C SER A 21 43.11 0.85 6.37
N ASP A 22 43.03 2.14 6.68
CA ASP A 22 42.94 2.65 8.08
C ASP A 22 41.54 2.43 8.67
N PHE A 23 40.60 1.96 7.88
CA PHE A 23 39.20 1.71 8.29
C PHE A 23 38.79 0.25 8.08
N LYS A 24 38.06 -0.26 9.04
CA LYS A 24 37.36 -1.54 8.97
C LYS A 24 35.83 -1.28 8.99
N VAL A 25 35.11 -1.64 7.95
CA VAL A 25 33.65 -1.46 7.91
C VAL A 25 32.94 -2.78 8.21
N MET A 26 31.97 -2.76 9.11
CA MET A 26 31.15 -3.92 9.50
C MET A 26 29.67 -3.56 9.52
N ALA A 27 28.82 -4.56 9.29
CA ALA A 27 27.37 -4.41 9.36
C ALA A 27 26.83 -4.92 10.71
N SER A 28 25.87 -4.17 11.31
CA SER A 28 25.10 -4.61 12.48
C SER A 28 23.94 -5.53 12.12
N TYR A 29 23.53 -5.52 10.84
CA TYR A 29 22.36 -6.24 10.34
C TYR A 29 21.02 -5.72 10.94
N GLY A 30 20.90 -4.42 11.14
CA GLY A 30 19.78 -3.75 11.78
C GLY A 30 19.92 -3.70 13.30
N HIS A 31 18.80 -3.74 14.01
CA HIS A 31 18.77 -3.72 15.47
C HIS A 31 19.41 -4.98 16.08
N ILE A 32 20.33 -4.78 17.03
CA ILE A 32 20.99 -5.87 17.77
C ILE A 32 20.14 -6.39 18.92
N ARG A 33 19.27 -5.54 19.50
CA ARG A 33 18.31 -5.89 20.56
C ARG A 33 16.95 -5.24 20.28
N ASP A 34 15.88 -5.83 20.79
CA ASP A 34 14.51 -5.30 20.74
C ASP A 34 13.85 -5.47 22.11
N LEU A 35 12.67 -4.85 22.31
CA LEU A 35 11.88 -5.07 23.50
C LEU A 35 11.52 -6.57 23.61
N LEU A 36 11.67 -7.10 24.83
CA LEU A 36 11.25 -8.47 25.11
C LEU A 36 9.75 -8.62 24.79
N ALA A 37 9.42 -9.62 23.98
CA ALA A 37 8.03 -9.86 23.53
C ALA A 37 7.18 -10.51 24.65
N LYS A 38 7.12 -9.86 25.82
CA LYS A 38 6.39 -10.29 27.01
C LYS A 38 5.69 -9.11 27.67
N ASP A 39 4.56 -9.35 28.30
CA ASP A 39 3.87 -8.33 29.10
C ASP A 39 4.78 -7.80 30.22
N GLY A 40 4.70 -6.51 30.49
CA GLY A 40 5.53 -5.81 31.48
C GLY A 40 6.94 -5.44 31.00
N SER A 41 7.27 -5.56 29.71
CA SER A 41 8.57 -5.15 29.18
C SER A 41 8.74 -3.63 29.03
N VAL A 42 7.66 -2.87 29.07
CA VAL A 42 7.65 -1.43 29.35
C VAL A 42 6.94 -1.22 30.68
N GLN A 43 7.57 -0.54 31.61
CA GLN A 43 7.12 -0.41 33.00
C GLN A 43 6.69 1.04 33.30
N PRO A 44 5.39 1.38 33.15
CA PRO A 44 4.92 2.75 33.38
C PRO A 44 5.25 3.27 34.79
N ASP A 45 5.09 2.43 35.83
CA ASP A 45 5.35 2.80 37.22
C ASP A 45 6.84 2.99 37.56
N ASN A 46 7.73 2.65 36.61
CA ASN A 46 9.16 2.81 36.74
C ASN A 46 9.73 3.67 35.59
N ASN A 47 9.18 4.90 35.43
CA ASN A 47 9.57 5.86 34.39
C ASN A 47 9.65 5.24 32.99
N PHE A 48 8.73 4.33 32.67
CA PHE A 48 8.69 3.61 31.39
C PHE A 48 9.98 2.89 31.05
N SER A 49 10.69 2.38 32.08
CA SER A 49 11.89 1.57 31.86
C SER A 49 11.58 0.36 30.96
N MET A 50 12.53 -0.01 30.13
CA MET A 50 12.37 -0.98 29.04
C MET A 50 13.26 -2.19 29.25
N VAL A 51 12.69 -3.38 29.10
CA VAL A 51 13.42 -4.65 29.18
C VAL A 51 13.79 -5.09 27.75
N TRP A 52 15.06 -5.20 27.49
CA TRP A 52 15.62 -5.49 26.19
C TRP A 52 16.08 -6.94 26.07
N GLU A 53 15.90 -7.52 24.89
CA GLU A 53 16.40 -8.85 24.54
C GLU A 53 17.26 -8.79 23.27
N MET A 54 18.44 -9.41 23.32
CA MET A 54 19.27 -9.57 22.13
C MET A 54 18.89 -10.81 21.34
N SER A 55 18.66 -10.66 20.04
CA SER A 55 18.50 -11.77 19.13
C SER A 55 19.80 -12.61 19.04
N ALA A 56 19.69 -13.88 18.62
CA ALA A 56 20.88 -14.73 18.39
C ALA A 56 21.87 -14.07 17.42
N ARG A 57 21.35 -13.42 16.36
CA ARG A 57 22.15 -12.66 15.39
C ARG A 57 22.81 -11.44 16.01
N GLY A 58 22.07 -10.70 16.84
CA GLY A 58 22.60 -9.54 17.59
C GLY A 58 23.74 -9.93 18.53
N LYS A 59 23.61 -11.04 19.27
CA LYS A 59 24.69 -11.56 20.13
C LYS A 59 25.95 -11.86 19.34
N LYS A 60 25.82 -12.53 18.17
CA LYS A 60 26.96 -12.80 17.28
C LYS A 60 27.59 -11.51 16.76
N CYS A 61 26.77 -10.56 16.30
CA CYS A 61 27.25 -9.26 15.82
C CYS A 61 28.07 -8.53 16.89
N VAL A 62 27.56 -8.45 18.13
CA VAL A 62 28.26 -7.81 19.23
C VAL A 62 29.59 -8.53 19.51
N GLN A 63 29.64 -9.86 19.48
CA GLN A 63 30.91 -10.61 19.66
C GLN A 63 31.90 -10.28 18.55
N ASP A 64 31.46 -10.20 17.29
CA ASP A 64 32.34 -9.83 16.17
C ASP A 64 32.83 -8.39 16.29
N ILE A 65 31.98 -7.43 16.69
CA ILE A 65 32.37 -6.04 16.98
C ILE A 65 33.45 -6.00 18.09
N VAL A 66 33.22 -6.68 19.21
CA VAL A 66 34.19 -6.74 20.35
C VAL A 66 35.54 -7.33 19.91
N LYS A 67 35.50 -8.34 19.03
CA LYS A 67 36.75 -8.94 18.49
C LYS A 67 37.55 -7.93 17.67
N GLN A 68 36.87 -7.13 16.83
CA GLN A 68 37.52 -6.14 15.98
C GLN A 68 38.02 -4.90 16.79
N LEU A 69 37.23 -4.46 17.78
CA LEU A 69 37.59 -3.32 18.62
C LEU A 69 38.93 -3.49 19.35
N LYS A 70 39.42 -4.73 19.56
CA LYS A 70 40.73 -4.97 20.19
C LYS A 70 41.91 -4.38 19.38
N ASN A 71 41.73 -4.23 18.07
CA ASN A 71 42.75 -3.75 17.13
C ASN A 71 42.40 -2.38 16.55
N CYS A 72 41.46 -1.65 17.14
CA CYS A 72 40.99 -0.35 16.66
C CYS A 72 41.17 0.72 17.74
N ASP A 73 41.43 1.95 17.32
CA ASP A 73 41.65 3.10 18.17
C ASP A 73 40.38 3.92 18.38
N GLU A 74 39.38 3.75 17.51
CA GLU A 74 38.11 4.50 17.52
C GLU A 74 36.98 3.68 16.91
N LEU A 75 35.78 3.88 17.44
CA LEU A 75 34.51 3.34 16.92
C LEU A 75 33.67 4.45 16.27
N LEU A 76 33.36 4.32 14.97
CA LEU A 76 32.47 5.21 14.24
C LEU A 76 31.14 4.51 13.96
N LEU A 77 30.06 5.09 14.45
CA LEU A 77 28.70 4.60 14.28
C LEU A 77 28.07 5.32 13.07
N ALA A 78 27.91 4.61 11.94
CA ALA A 78 27.56 5.14 10.63
C ALA A 78 26.22 4.60 10.12
N THR A 79 25.27 4.45 11.03
CA THR A 79 23.89 4.02 10.70
C THR A 79 23.12 5.13 9.98
N ASP A 80 21.90 4.85 9.46
CA ASP A 80 21.08 5.81 8.72
C ASP A 80 20.84 7.11 9.52
N PRO A 81 20.57 8.23 8.84
CA PRO A 81 20.45 9.54 9.50
C PRO A 81 19.05 9.77 10.12
N ASP A 82 18.24 8.72 10.31
CA ASP A 82 16.93 8.80 10.94
C ASP A 82 16.95 8.33 12.42
N ARG A 83 15.77 8.44 13.10
CA ARG A 83 15.60 8.02 14.50
C ARG A 83 15.92 6.55 14.71
N GLU A 84 15.65 5.69 13.73
CA GLU A 84 15.91 4.25 13.77
C GLU A 84 17.41 3.98 13.75
N GLY A 85 18.15 4.65 12.84
CA GLY A 85 19.60 4.55 12.77
C GLY A 85 20.28 5.11 14.01
N GLU A 86 19.77 6.22 14.56
CA GLU A 86 20.31 6.78 15.83
C GLU A 86 20.11 5.79 16.99
N ALA A 87 18.95 5.14 17.08
CA ALA A 87 18.67 4.13 18.09
C ALA A 87 19.54 2.87 17.91
N ILE A 88 19.82 2.44 16.68
CA ILE A 88 20.75 1.32 16.42
C ILE A 88 22.13 1.67 16.95
N SER A 89 22.64 2.87 16.66
CA SER A 89 23.92 3.37 17.18
C SER A 89 23.96 3.40 18.71
N TRP A 90 22.88 3.92 19.32
CA TRP A 90 22.73 3.96 20.78
C TRP A 90 22.70 2.54 21.38
N HIS A 91 21.94 1.60 20.81
CA HIS A 91 21.92 0.23 21.30
C HIS A 91 23.27 -0.45 21.24
N ILE A 92 24.06 -0.23 20.18
CA ILE A 92 25.40 -0.78 20.04
C ILE A 92 26.31 -0.23 21.17
N LYS A 93 26.28 1.09 21.37
CA LYS A 93 27.04 1.76 22.43
C LYS A 93 26.67 1.20 23.80
N GLU A 94 25.38 1.18 24.16
CA GLU A 94 24.88 0.71 25.45
C GLU A 94 25.32 -0.74 25.75
N VAL A 95 25.09 -1.65 24.81
CA VAL A 95 25.45 -3.07 24.98
C VAL A 95 26.96 -3.24 25.18
N LEU A 96 27.79 -2.48 24.46
CA LEU A 96 29.23 -2.53 24.62
C LEU A 96 29.69 -1.94 25.97
N GLN A 97 29.02 -0.89 26.48
CA GLN A 97 29.27 -0.29 27.78
C GLN A 97 28.84 -1.20 28.93
N GLU A 98 27.61 -1.76 28.87
CA GLU A 98 27.10 -2.74 29.85
C GLU A 98 28.02 -3.95 29.98
N ALA A 99 28.55 -4.43 28.85
CA ALA A 99 29.52 -5.52 28.82
C ALA A 99 30.94 -5.11 29.20
N LYS A 100 31.22 -3.82 29.50
CA LYS A 100 32.55 -3.25 29.77
C LYS A 100 33.56 -3.54 28.64
N LYS A 101 33.10 -3.56 27.40
CA LYS A 101 33.92 -3.83 26.20
C LYS A 101 34.26 -2.59 25.38
N LEU A 102 33.55 -1.47 25.60
CA LEU A 102 33.86 -0.21 24.94
C LEU A 102 35.01 0.50 25.65
N LYS A 103 36.25 0.28 25.14
CA LYS A 103 37.49 0.83 25.69
C LYS A 103 38.12 1.93 24.83
N VAL A 104 37.53 2.18 23.65
CA VAL A 104 37.98 3.19 22.70
C VAL A 104 36.95 4.31 22.60
N PRO A 105 37.36 5.53 22.22
CA PRO A 105 36.42 6.59 21.91
C PRO A 105 35.46 6.17 20.81
N PHE A 106 34.24 6.71 20.86
CA PHE A 106 33.23 6.49 19.82
C PHE A 106 32.64 7.81 19.37
N LYS A 107 32.23 7.87 18.10
CA LYS A 107 31.55 9.00 17.51
C LYS A 107 30.47 8.51 16.55
N ARG A 108 29.51 9.37 16.30
CA ARG A 108 28.45 9.20 15.30
C ARG A 108 28.84 9.95 14.04
N ILE A 109 28.70 9.30 12.87
CA ILE A 109 28.80 9.94 11.56
C ILE A 109 27.49 9.71 10.80
N ALA A 110 26.94 10.75 10.21
CA ALA A 110 25.68 10.71 9.45
C ALA A 110 25.89 11.30 8.06
N PHE A 111 25.28 10.69 7.07
CA PHE A 111 25.30 11.13 5.67
C PHE A 111 24.00 10.77 4.98
N HIS A 112 23.55 11.63 4.05
CA HIS A 112 22.29 11.46 3.33
C HIS A 112 22.49 10.78 1.96
N GLU A 113 23.72 10.62 1.53
CA GLU A 113 24.09 9.91 0.30
C GLU A 113 25.39 9.13 0.53
N ILE A 114 25.52 7.99 -0.12
CA ILE A 114 26.70 7.14 -0.01
C ILE A 114 27.67 7.46 -1.18
N THR A 115 28.32 8.62 -1.07
CA THR A 115 29.38 9.05 -1.97
C THR A 115 30.71 9.15 -1.25
N LYS A 116 31.83 9.11 -2.01
CA LYS A 116 33.16 9.28 -1.42
C LYS A 116 33.32 10.62 -0.74
N SER A 117 32.75 11.70 -1.31
CA SER A 117 32.79 13.06 -0.75
C SER A 117 31.97 13.16 0.55
N ALA A 118 30.71 12.69 0.53
CA ALA A 118 29.82 12.76 1.68
C ALA A 118 30.37 11.93 2.87
N ILE A 119 30.90 10.73 2.60
CA ILE A 119 31.47 9.89 3.65
C ILE A 119 32.74 10.51 4.26
N LYS A 120 33.63 11.09 3.42
CA LYS A 120 34.81 11.80 3.93
C LYS A 120 34.42 13.00 4.78
N ALA A 121 33.49 13.84 4.28
CA ALA A 121 32.99 14.99 5.03
C ALA A 121 32.35 14.57 6.37
N ALA A 122 31.61 13.45 6.42
CA ALA A 122 31.03 12.93 7.65
C ALA A 122 32.09 12.43 8.65
N ILE A 123 33.20 11.85 8.18
CA ILE A 123 34.30 11.40 9.00
C ILE A 123 35.10 12.58 9.55
N GLU A 124 35.21 13.64 8.79
CA GLU A 124 35.88 14.90 9.22
C GLU A 124 35.03 15.71 10.21
N ASN A 125 33.71 15.52 10.21
CA ASN A 125 32.77 16.21 11.08
C ASN A 125 31.91 15.22 11.91
N PRO A 126 32.54 14.40 12.77
CA PRO A 126 31.84 13.47 13.61
C PRO A 126 31.11 14.20 14.75
N ARG A 127 29.98 13.65 15.19
CA ARG A 127 29.19 14.18 16.30
C ARG A 127 28.97 13.13 17.40
N ASP A 128 28.37 13.53 18.48
CA ASP A 128 27.85 12.59 19.46
C ASP A 128 26.50 12.00 19.03
N ILE A 129 26.08 10.94 19.70
CA ILE A 129 24.72 10.40 19.51
C ILE A 129 23.71 11.45 19.96
N ASP A 130 22.73 11.70 19.14
CA ASP A 130 21.63 12.62 19.45
C ASP A 130 20.60 11.93 20.34
N ASN A 131 20.64 12.28 21.64
CA ASN A 131 19.74 11.70 22.62
C ASN A 131 18.28 12.05 22.37
N SER A 132 17.96 13.18 21.75
CA SER A 132 16.57 13.58 21.44
C SER A 132 15.96 12.67 20.38
N LEU A 133 16.73 12.30 19.34
CA LEU A 133 16.32 11.30 18.36
C LEU A 133 16.14 9.92 18.98
N VAL A 134 17.05 9.52 19.88
CA VAL A 134 16.94 8.26 20.63
C VAL A 134 15.69 8.27 21.51
N ASP A 135 15.44 9.34 22.23
CA ASP A 135 14.28 9.47 23.12
C ASP A 135 12.96 9.44 22.33
N ALA A 136 12.91 10.06 21.17
CA ALA A 136 11.73 9.98 20.28
C ALA A 136 11.50 8.55 19.77
N TYR A 137 12.56 7.82 19.40
CA TYR A 137 12.46 6.41 19.05
C TYR A 137 11.95 5.57 20.22
N LEU A 138 12.52 5.75 21.41
CA LEU A 138 12.13 5.02 22.62
C LEU A 138 10.68 5.33 23.01
N ALA A 139 10.26 6.61 22.96
CA ALA A 139 8.87 7.01 23.19
C ALA A 139 7.91 6.31 22.23
N ARG A 140 8.23 6.33 20.94
CA ARG A 140 7.43 5.62 19.92
C ARG A 140 7.34 4.14 20.20
N ARG A 141 8.49 3.51 20.51
CA ARG A 141 8.56 2.07 20.78
C ARG A 141 7.74 1.69 22.01
N ALA A 142 7.78 2.54 23.07
CA ALA A 142 6.95 2.37 24.26
C ALA A 142 5.45 2.50 23.96
N LEU A 143 5.05 3.55 23.24
CA LEU A 143 3.65 3.76 22.88
C LEU A 143 3.09 2.59 22.05
N ASP A 144 3.82 2.16 21.02
CA ASP A 144 3.40 1.05 20.14
C ASP A 144 3.32 -0.27 20.94
N TYR A 145 4.25 -0.49 21.89
CA TYR A 145 4.22 -1.64 22.79
C TYR A 145 3.03 -1.57 23.74
N LEU A 146 2.81 -0.47 24.45
CA LEU A 146 1.73 -0.30 25.42
C LEU A 146 0.36 -0.48 24.76
N VAL A 147 0.16 0.12 23.59
CA VAL A 147 -1.09 -0.05 22.83
C VAL A 147 -1.24 -1.52 22.37
N GLY A 148 -0.22 -2.08 21.74
CA GLY A 148 -0.28 -3.43 21.19
C GLY A 148 -0.51 -4.52 22.24
N PHE A 149 0.24 -4.48 23.34
CA PHE A 149 0.17 -5.48 24.42
C PHE A 149 -1.06 -5.36 25.30
N ASN A 150 -1.70 -4.19 25.38
CA ASN A 150 -2.93 -4.00 26.15
C ASN A 150 -4.20 -4.21 25.30
N LEU A 151 -4.28 -3.65 24.08
CA LEU A 151 -5.48 -3.77 23.25
C LEU A 151 -5.63 -5.15 22.60
N SER A 152 -4.54 -5.75 22.13
CA SER A 152 -4.64 -7.03 21.40
C SER A 152 -5.20 -8.17 22.27
N PRO A 153 -4.80 -8.36 23.54
CA PRO A 153 -5.41 -9.34 24.42
C PRO A 153 -6.90 -9.07 24.71
N ILE A 154 -7.31 -7.80 24.78
CA ILE A 154 -8.72 -7.44 24.94
C ILE A 154 -9.50 -7.87 23.70
N LEU A 155 -9.01 -7.56 22.51
CA LEU A 155 -9.60 -8.00 21.24
C LEU A 155 -9.74 -9.51 21.18
N TRP A 156 -8.71 -10.28 21.53
CA TRP A 156 -8.77 -11.75 21.48
C TRP A 156 -9.83 -12.33 22.42
N ARG A 157 -9.99 -11.73 23.59
CA ARG A 157 -10.97 -12.18 24.60
C ARG A 157 -12.40 -11.76 24.28
N LYS A 158 -12.58 -10.51 23.80
CA LYS A 158 -13.92 -9.92 23.58
C LYS A 158 -14.44 -10.11 22.16
N LEU A 159 -13.53 -10.26 21.19
CA LEU A 159 -13.83 -10.45 19.76
C LEU A 159 -12.96 -11.60 19.18
N PRO A 160 -13.26 -12.88 19.53
CA PRO A 160 -12.53 -14.04 19.04
C PRO A 160 -12.38 -14.06 17.52
N GLY A 161 -11.20 -14.46 17.04
CA GLY A 161 -10.85 -14.43 15.62
C GLY A 161 -10.20 -13.13 15.15
N SER A 162 -10.21 -12.07 15.97
CA SER A 162 -9.46 -10.86 15.72
C SER A 162 -7.94 -11.10 15.82
N LYS A 163 -7.16 -10.26 15.14
CA LYS A 163 -5.69 -10.29 15.23
C LYS A 163 -5.21 -9.25 16.25
N SER A 164 -4.37 -8.31 15.88
CA SER A 164 -3.87 -7.27 16.78
C SER A 164 -4.44 -5.90 16.44
N ALA A 165 -4.53 -5.04 17.46
CA ALA A 165 -4.68 -3.61 17.28
C ALA A 165 -3.30 -2.92 17.47
N GLY A 166 -3.16 -1.75 16.86
CA GLY A 166 -1.99 -0.90 17.02
C GLY A 166 -2.37 0.55 16.77
N ARG A 167 -1.63 1.47 17.35
CA ARG A 167 -1.94 2.89 17.37
C ARG A 167 -2.24 3.46 15.98
N VAL A 168 -1.32 3.34 15.04
CA VAL A 168 -1.47 3.91 13.69
C VAL A 168 -2.23 2.96 12.76
N GLN A 169 -2.01 1.64 12.87
CA GLN A 169 -2.68 0.67 11.98
C GLN A 169 -4.20 0.66 12.15
N SER A 170 -4.71 0.84 13.39
CA SER A 170 -6.16 0.83 13.64
C SER A 170 -6.84 2.08 13.06
N VAL A 171 -6.15 3.21 13.10
CA VAL A 171 -6.63 4.45 12.48
C VAL A 171 -6.61 4.37 10.95
N ALA A 172 -5.56 3.79 10.37
CA ALA A 172 -5.52 3.55 8.92
C ALA A 172 -6.62 2.58 8.46
N LEU A 173 -6.94 1.57 9.27
CA LEU A 173 -8.09 0.69 9.02
C LEU A 173 -9.42 1.45 9.08
N ARG A 174 -9.59 2.32 10.07
CA ARG A 174 -10.77 3.18 10.19
C ARG A 174 -10.97 4.05 8.95
N ILE A 175 -9.94 4.68 8.42
CA ILE A 175 -10.02 5.49 7.19
C ILE A 175 -10.63 4.67 6.03
N ILE A 176 -10.20 3.41 5.88
CA ILE A 176 -10.71 2.52 4.82
C ILE A 176 -12.17 2.14 5.09
N VAL A 177 -12.51 1.83 6.35
CA VAL A 177 -13.88 1.44 6.73
C VAL A 177 -14.84 2.63 6.60
N ASP A 178 -14.46 3.82 7.05
CA ASP A 178 -15.27 5.05 6.93
C ASP A 178 -15.54 5.35 5.44
N ARG A 179 -14.55 5.19 4.56
CA ARG A 179 -14.73 5.35 3.11
C ARG A 179 -15.72 4.32 2.55
N GLU A 180 -15.68 3.09 2.99
CA GLU A 180 -16.63 2.07 2.52
C GLU A 180 -18.05 2.38 3.01
N ILE A 181 -18.22 2.89 4.23
CA ILE A 181 -19.51 3.35 4.75
C ILE A 181 -20.02 4.55 3.93
N GLU A 182 -19.15 5.49 3.56
CA GLU A 182 -19.51 6.61 2.67
C GLU A 182 -20.03 6.10 1.32
N ILE A 183 -19.37 5.10 0.74
CA ILE A 183 -19.76 4.49 -0.55
C ILE A 183 -21.11 3.77 -0.42
N GLU A 184 -21.28 2.99 0.65
CA GLU A 184 -22.50 2.21 0.91
C GLU A 184 -23.72 3.08 1.21
N SER A 185 -23.50 4.24 1.85
CA SER A 185 -24.56 5.20 2.16
C SER A 185 -24.79 6.24 1.07
N PHE A 186 -24.05 6.17 -0.04
CA PHE A 186 -24.12 7.18 -1.08
C PHE A 186 -25.41 7.04 -1.90
N GLU A 187 -26.17 8.12 -1.97
CA GLU A 187 -27.36 8.23 -2.80
C GLU A 187 -27.00 8.88 -4.15
N LYS A 188 -27.19 8.12 -5.22
CA LYS A 188 -26.99 8.63 -6.57
C LYS A 188 -28.03 9.68 -6.91
N LYS A 189 -27.58 10.89 -7.27
CA LYS A 189 -28.45 11.97 -7.75
C LYS A 189 -28.33 12.08 -9.25
N GLU A 190 -29.46 12.05 -9.93
CA GLU A 190 -29.57 12.30 -11.35
C GLU A 190 -29.38 13.79 -11.66
N TYR A 191 -28.70 14.08 -12.75
CA TYR A 191 -28.61 15.40 -13.34
C TYR A 191 -28.35 15.27 -14.84
N TRP A 192 -28.68 16.32 -15.58
CA TRP A 192 -28.56 16.35 -17.01
C TRP A 192 -27.66 17.51 -17.47
N THR A 193 -26.97 17.30 -18.60
CA THR A 193 -26.23 18.36 -19.31
C THR A 193 -26.71 18.42 -20.74
N ILE A 194 -26.58 19.59 -21.35
CA ILE A 194 -26.86 19.76 -22.78
C ILE A 194 -25.54 20.08 -23.46
N GLU A 195 -25.17 19.25 -24.41
CA GLU A 195 -23.97 19.38 -25.21
C GLU A 195 -24.32 19.66 -26.66
N GLY A 196 -23.64 20.63 -27.23
CA GLY A 196 -23.75 20.99 -28.61
C GLY A 196 -22.47 20.66 -29.38
N LYS A 197 -22.63 20.19 -30.64
CA LYS A 197 -21.52 20.08 -31.59
C LYS A 197 -21.73 21.16 -32.66
N PHE A 198 -20.76 22.05 -32.77
CA PHE A 198 -20.80 23.23 -33.63
C PHE A 198 -19.76 23.14 -34.74
N ALA A 199 -19.97 23.82 -35.85
CA ALA A 199 -19.00 23.94 -36.93
C ALA A 199 -18.37 25.30 -36.90
N ALA A 200 -17.04 25.36 -36.96
CA ALA A 200 -16.28 26.59 -37.17
C ALA A 200 -16.30 27.03 -38.64
N PRO A 201 -15.90 28.27 -38.98
CA PRO A 201 -15.81 28.74 -40.37
C PRO A 201 -14.93 27.86 -41.26
N ASP A 202 -13.91 27.20 -40.71
CA ASP A 202 -13.04 26.25 -41.44
C ASP A 202 -13.66 24.86 -41.59
N LYS A 203 -14.94 24.68 -41.22
CA LYS A 203 -15.75 23.43 -41.25
C LYS A 203 -15.32 22.39 -40.23
N LYS A 204 -14.35 22.62 -39.39
CA LYS A 204 -14.03 21.73 -38.26
C LYS A 204 -15.11 21.81 -37.20
N THR A 205 -15.43 20.70 -36.62
CA THR A 205 -16.44 20.62 -35.56
C THR A 205 -15.79 20.57 -34.19
N PHE A 206 -16.44 21.21 -33.21
CA PHE A 206 -16.00 21.24 -31.82
C PHE A 206 -17.19 21.07 -30.86
N PRO A 207 -17.00 20.47 -29.68
CA PRO A 207 -18.03 20.37 -28.66
C PRO A 207 -18.13 21.63 -27.82
N ALA A 208 -19.32 21.92 -27.30
CA ALA A 208 -19.55 22.95 -26.31
C ALA A 208 -20.69 22.55 -25.37
N HIS A 209 -20.66 23.00 -24.12
CA HIS A 209 -21.66 22.70 -23.09
C HIS A 209 -22.55 23.91 -22.84
N LEU A 210 -23.86 23.69 -22.68
CA LEU A 210 -24.80 24.76 -22.32
C LEU A 210 -24.52 25.22 -20.89
N THR A 211 -24.19 26.51 -20.75
CA THR A 211 -23.89 27.13 -19.44
C THR A 211 -24.95 28.12 -19.00
N HIS A 212 -25.69 28.70 -19.94
CA HIS A 212 -26.80 29.63 -19.64
C HIS A 212 -28.00 29.27 -20.52
N HIS A 213 -29.19 29.34 -19.94
CA HIS A 213 -30.49 29.17 -20.61
C HIS A 213 -31.35 30.41 -20.33
N ASN A 214 -31.82 31.06 -21.39
CA ASN A 214 -32.63 32.30 -21.31
C ASN A 214 -31.97 33.34 -20.37
N GLY A 215 -30.65 33.51 -20.47
CA GLY A 215 -29.85 34.44 -19.68
C GLY A 215 -29.57 34.03 -18.23
N LYS A 216 -30.11 32.88 -17.77
CA LYS A 216 -29.83 32.34 -16.42
C LYS A 216 -28.72 31.30 -16.48
N LYS A 217 -27.74 31.45 -15.58
CA LYS A 217 -26.67 30.50 -15.44
C LYS A 217 -27.17 29.14 -14.95
N LEU A 218 -26.72 28.06 -15.58
CA LEU A 218 -26.99 26.68 -15.19
C LEU A 218 -25.87 26.15 -14.29
N ASP A 219 -26.26 25.61 -13.15
CA ASP A 219 -25.37 24.85 -12.28
C ASP A 219 -25.50 23.34 -12.57
N LYS A 220 -24.63 22.53 -12.02
CA LYS A 220 -24.58 21.07 -12.23
C LYS A 220 -25.95 20.38 -12.04
N PHE A 221 -26.77 20.85 -11.11
CA PHE A 221 -28.07 20.26 -10.76
C PHE A 221 -29.26 21.12 -11.20
N SER A 222 -29.06 22.08 -12.10
CA SER A 222 -30.14 22.91 -12.62
C SER A 222 -31.15 22.14 -13.46
N ILE A 223 -30.70 21.10 -14.17
CA ILE A 223 -31.52 20.21 -15.00
C ILE A 223 -31.61 18.86 -14.28
N LYS A 224 -32.78 18.52 -13.77
CA LYS A 224 -32.97 17.40 -12.82
C LYS A 224 -33.46 16.12 -13.42
N ASN A 225 -34.10 16.19 -14.59
CA ASN A 225 -34.76 15.06 -15.24
C ASN A 225 -34.78 15.23 -16.76
N GLU A 226 -35.15 14.14 -17.46
CA GLU A 226 -35.21 14.09 -18.89
C GLU A 226 -36.20 15.11 -19.50
N GLN A 227 -37.36 15.33 -18.84
CA GLN A 227 -38.38 16.26 -19.35
C GLN A 227 -37.86 17.70 -19.40
N GLU A 228 -37.19 18.15 -18.33
CA GLU A 228 -36.55 19.46 -18.28
C GLU A 228 -35.45 19.57 -19.36
N ALA A 229 -34.64 18.53 -19.52
CA ALA A 229 -33.55 18.52 -20.51
C ALA A 229 -34.07 18.59 -21.93
N LEU A 230 -35.11 17.84 -22.25
CA LEU A 230 -35.76 17.84 -23.57
C LEU A 230 -36.51 19.14 -23.85
N ALA A 231 -37.14 19.72 -22.83
CA ALA A 231 -37.82 21.03 -22.96
C ALA A 231 -36.80 22.12 -23.32
N ILE A 232 -35.68 22.24 -22.54
CA ILE A 232 -34.61 23.20 -22.83
C ILE A 232 -34.03 22.94 -24.22
N LYS A 233 -33.74 21.67 -24.57
CA LYS A 233 -33.25 21.32 -25.91
C LYS A 233 -34.20 21.76 -27.03
N GLY A 234 -35.50 21.66 -26.84
CA GLY A 234 -36.52 22.08 -27.78
C GLY A 234 -36.63 23.59 -27.96
N GLU A 235 -36.21 24.37 -26.98
CA GLU A 235 -36.20 25.83 -27.04
C GLU A 235 -34.94 26.41 -27.70
N LEU A 236 -33.87 25.59 -27.85
CA LEU A 236 -32.63 26.02 -28.47
C LEU A 236 -32.78 26.17 -29.98
N VAL A 237 -32.37 27.30 -30.53
CA VAL A 237 -32.35 27.60 -31.95
C VAL A 237 -31.01 27.15 -32.55
N ASP A 238 -31.03 26.87 -33.89
CA ASP A 238 -29.79 26.38 -34.55
C ASP A 238 -28.78 27.46 -34.94
N ASP A 239 -29.06 28.73 -34.62
CA ASP A 239 -28.25 29.89 -35.02
C ASP A 239 -27.47 30.44 -33.81
N PHE A 240 -26.26 29.95 -33.64
CA PHE A 240 -25.32 30.43 -32.63
C PHE A 240 -24.14 31.17 -33.29
N ALA A 241 -23.74 32.28 -32.67
CA ALA A 241 -22.56 33.05 -33.07
C ALA A 241 -21.60 33.17 -31.88
N VAL A 242 -20.31 33.29 -32.17
CA VAL A 242 -19.29 33.53 -31.14
C VAL A 242 -19.54 34.91 -30.53
N SER A 243 -19.97 34.94 -29.28
CA SER A 243 -20.22 36.18 -28.52
C SER A 243 -19.01 36.67 -27.75
N LYS A 244 -18.10 35.76 -27.38
CA LYS A 244 -16.90 36.08 -26.60
C LYS A 244 -15.79 35.07 -26.84
N VAL A 245 -14.56 35.58 -26.97
CA VAL A 245 -13.35 34.74 -27.01
C VAL A 245 -12.40 35.24 -25.93
N GLU A 246 -12.08 34.42 -24.96
CA GLU A 246 -11.07 34.69 -23.95
C GLU A 246 -9.87 33.77 -24.14
N SER A 247 -8.68 34.36 -24.27
CA SER A 247 -7.42 33.61 -24.37
C SER A 247 -6.46 34.05 -23.29
N LYS A 248 -5.90 33.10 -22.56
CA LYS A 248 -4.99 33.39 -21.44
C LYS A 248 -3.84 32.40 -21.41
N ILE A 249 -2.63 32.92 -21.34
CA ILE A 249 -1.45 32.07 -21.05
C ILE A 249 -1.43 31.75 -19.57
N VAL A 250 -1.48 30.43 -19.26
CA VAL A 250 -1.42 29.88 -17.91
C VAL A 250 -0.13 29.07 -17.75
N LYS A 251 0.66 29.42 -16.72
CA LYS A 251 1.88 28.69 -16.37
C LYS A 251 1.57 27.58 -15.39
N ARG A 252 2.08 26.38 -15.66
CA ARG A 252 2.07 25.24 -14.74
C ARG A 252 3.49 24.99 -14.26
N ASN A 253 3.69 25.04 -12.94
CA ASN A 253 4.98 24.81 -12.33
C ASN A 253 5.22 23.31 -12.08
N PRO A 254 6.48 22.84 -12.16
CA PRO A 254 6.81 21.49 -11.76
C PRO A 254 6.66 21.32 -10.24
N ALA A 255 6.33 20.11 -9.84
CA ALA A 255 6.31 19.75 -8.44
C ALA A 255 7.74 19.50 -7.89
N PRO A 256 7.97 19.55 -6.56
CA PRO A 256 9.27 19.33 -5.95
C PRO A 256 9.79 17.91 -6.22
N ALA A 257 11.07 17.68 -5.95
CA ALA A 257 11.64 16.34 -5.91
C ALA A 257 10.87 15.45 -4.93
N PHE A 258 11.02 14.14 -5.05
CA PHE A 258 10.26 13.20 -4.23
C PHE A 258 10.61 13.26 -2.76
N ILE A 259 9.59 13.11 -1.93
CA ILE A 259 9.65 12.62 -0.56
C ILE A 259 9.13 11.18 -0.53
N THR A 260 9.26 10.48 0.58
CA THR A 260 8.85 9.06 0.68
C THR A 260 7.41 8.83 0.24
N SER A 261 6.48 9.65 0.72
CA SER A 261 5.05 9.50 0.42
C SER A 261 4.76 9.71 -1.08
N THR A 262 5.30 10.78 -1.68
CA THR A 262 5.08 11.08 -3.10
C THR A 262 5.77 10.07 -4.02
N LEU A 263 6.93 9.52 -3.62
CA LEU A 263 7.58 8.43 -4.35
C LEU A 263 6.70 7.16 -4.34
N GLN A 264 6.16 6.78 -3.18
CA GLN A 264 5.26 5.63 -3.07
C GLN A 264 3.99 5.82 -3.91
N GLN A 265 3.40 7.01 -3.90
CA GLN A 265 2.22 7.35 -4.69
C GLN A 265 2.49 7.21 -6.19
N GLU A 266 3.54 7.85 -6.70
CA GLU A 266 3.86 7.83 -8.12
C GLU A 266 4.35 6.46 -8.62
N ALA A 267 5.10 5.73 -7.80
CA ALA A 267 5.49 4.36 -8.11
C ALA A 267 4.27 3.42 -8.19
N SER A 268 3.27 3.61 -7.31
CA SER A 268 2.01 2.87 -7.39
C SER A 268 1.21 3.22 -8.64
N ARG A 269 1.05 4.51 -8.96
CA ARG A 269 0.27 4.98 -10.12
C ARG A 269 0.90 4.56 -11.45
N LYS A 270 2.19 4.81 -11.62
CA LYS A 270 2.88 4.66 -12.91
C LYS A 270 3.52 3.29 -13.13
N LEU A 271 4.02 2.67 -12.07
CA LEU A 271 4.76 1.41 -12.17
C LEU A 271 3.97 0.21 -11.62
N GLY A 272 2.85 0.46 -10.93
CA GLY A 272 2.07 -0.58 -10.27
C GLY A 272 2.82 -1.23 -9.10
N PHE A 273 3.81 -0.54 -8.51
CA PHE A 273 4.57 -1.05 -7.38
C PHE A 273 3.83 -0.79 -6.07
N SER A 274 3.78 -1.80 -5.19
CA SER A 274 3.32 -1.58 -3.82
C SER A 274 4.29 -0.68 -3.07
N ALA A 275 3.81 0.00 -2.02
CA ALA A 275 4.64 0.83 -1.16
C ALA A 275 5.83 0.04 -0.58
N LYS A 276 5.62 -1.23 -0.18
CA LYS A 276 6.67 -2.14 0.28
C LYS A 276 7.73 -2.40 -0.79
N LYS A 277 7.30 -2.76 -2.02
CA LYS A 277 8.22 -3.01 -3.13
C LYS A 277 9.02 -1.75 -3.49
N THR A 278 8.35 -0.59 -3.52
CA THR A 278 8.98 0.71 -3.78
C THR A 278 10.10 0.99 -2.78
N MET A 279 9.82 0.83 -1.46
CA MET A 279 10.82 1.08 -0.43
C MET A 279 11.96 0.07 -0.46
N GLN A 280 11.70 -1.19 -0.77
CA GLN A 280 12.75 -2.21 -0.91
C GLN A 280 13.69 -1.89 -2.08
N LEU A 281 13.16 -1.49 -3.22
CA LEU A 281 13.96 -1.11 -4.39
C LEU A 281 14.73 0.19 -4.12
N ALA A 282 14.12 1.18 -3.48
CA ALA A 282 14.76 2.43 -3.11
C ALA A 282 15.91 2.18 -2.12
N GLN A 283 15.73 1.30 -1.13
CA GLN A 283 16.79 0.87 -0.21
C GLN A 283 17.99 0.29 -0.96
N ASN A 284 17.75 -0.58 -1.94
CA ASN A 284 18.82 -1.16 -2.74
C ASN A 284 19.58 -0.08 -3.55
N LEU A 285 18.84 0.85 -4.17
CA LEU A 285 19.45 1.94 -4.94
C LEU A 285 20.26 2.90 -4.05
N TYR A 286 19.85 3.11 -2.79
CA TYR A 286 20.57 3.92 -1.81
C TYR A 286 21.81 3.22 -1.28
N GLU A 287 21.72 1.95 -0.88
CA GLU A 287 22.83 1.20 -0.27
C GLU A 287 23.94 0.86 -1.28
N GLY A 288 23.59 0.75 -2.55
CA GLY A 288 24.46 0.49 -3.67
C GLY A 288 24.12 -0.77 -4.46
N VAL A 289 24.15 -0.62 -5.76
CA VAL A 289 23.90 -1.67 -6.76
C VAL A 289 25.13 -1.85 -7.62
N ASP A 290 25.29 -3.05 -8.16
CA ASP A 290 26.39 -3.32 -9.10
C ASP A 290 26.03 -2.75 -10.48
N ILE A 291 26.87 -1.85 -10.98
CA ILE A 291 26.75 -1.25 -12.31
C ILE A 291 27.99 -1.55 -13.16
N GLY A 292 28.08 -2.82 -13.61
CA GLY A 292 29.18 -3.26 -14.47
C GLY A 292 30.47 -3.55 -13.70
N GLY A 293 30.36 -4.23 -12.55
CA GLY A 293 31.50 -4.61 -11.69
C GLY A 293 31.85 -3.58 -10.62
N GLU A 294 31.22 -2.41 -10.63
CA GLU A 294 31.38 -1.37 -9.62
C GLU A 294 30.09 -1.19 -8.83
N THR A 295 30.15 -1.36 -7.51
CA THR A 295 29.01 -1.08 -6.63
C THR A 295 28.90 0.42 -6.39
N LYS A 296 27.76 1.06 -6.76
CA LYS A 296 27.48 2.49 -6.56
C LYS A 296 26.11 2.70 -5.93
N ALA A 297 26.00 3.64 -5.01
CA ALA A 297 24.74 4.20 -4.59
C ALA A 297 24.22 5.14 -5.68
N LEU A 298 22.94 5.08 -5.98
CA LEU A 298 22.35 5.82 -7.10
C LEU A 298 21.40 6.93 -6.65
N ILE A 299 20.84 6.85 -5.43
CA ILE A 299 19.91 7.84 -4.90
C ILE A 299 20.31 8.29 -3.49
N THR A 300 19.78 9.43 -3.06
CA THR A 300 19.84 9.89 -1.67
C THR A 300 18.96 9.05 -0.78
N TYR A 301 19.04 9.26 0.54
CA TYR A 301 18.27 8.54 1.54
C TYR A 301 16.76 8.62 1.26
N MET A 302 16.09 7.48 1.20
CA MET A 302 14.72 7.36 0.70
C MET A 302 13.64 7.54 1.77
N ARG A 303 13.99 7.58 3.06
CA ARG A 303 13.04 7.86 4.15
C ARG A 303 13.17 9.33 4.56
N THR A 304 12.49 10.20 3.83
CA THR A 304 12.54 11.65 4.03
C THR A 304 11.19 12.29 3.76
N ASP A 305 10.88 13.33 4.48
CA ASP A 305 9.77 14.26 4.26
C ASP A 305 10.26 15.63 3.75
N SER A 306 11.58 15.80 3.57
CA SER A 306 12.19 17.00 3.05
C SER A 306 12.10 17.06 1.53
N ILE A 307 11.73 18.23 1.01
CA ILE A 307 11.72 18.56 -0.43
C ILE A 307 12.97 19.36 -0.86
N ASN A 308 13.88 19.62 0.07
CA ASN A 308 15.06 20.44 -0.17
C ASN A 308 16.10 19.68 -0.99
N LEU A 309 16.83 20.41 -1.82
CA LEU A 309 17.99 19.93 -2.57
C LEU A 309 19.21 20.72 -2.18
N SER A 310 20.38 20.07 -2.07
CA SER A 310 21.64 20.76 -1.85
C SER A 310 21.99 21.65 -3.05
N THR A 311 22.74 22.71 -2.81
CA THR A 311 23.17 23.65 -3.87
C THR A 311 23.95 22.93 -4.97
N ASP A 312 24.80 21.98 -4.62
CA ASP A 312 25.58 21.21 -5.58
C ASP A 312 24.67 20.31 -6.46
N ALA A 313 23.66 19.67 -5.85
CA ALA A 313 22.68 18.90 -6.60
C ALA A 313 21.89 19.78 -7.58
N VAL A 314 21.42 20.94 -7.13
CA VAL A 314 20.70 21.89 -7.98
C VAL A 314 21.56 22.32 -9.18
N ASN A 315 22.83 22.66 -8.94
CA ASN A 315 23.74 23.09 -10.01
C ASN A 315 23.97 21.97 -11.03
N LYS A 316 24.24 20.75 -10.59
CA LYS A 316 24.41 19.58 -11.46
C LYS A 316 23.16 19.26 -12.26
N ILE A 317 21.97 19.29 -11.61
CA ILE A 317 20.70 19.07 -12.30
C ILE A 317 20.48 20.13 -13.38
N ARG A 318 20.73 21.40 -13.09
CA ARG A 318 20.57 22.49 -14.06
C ARG A 318 21.53 22.35 -15.22
N GLN A 319 22.78 21.96 -15.00
CA GLN A 319 23.72 21.63 -16.06
C GLN A 319 23.19 20.51 -16.97
N VAL A 320 22.69 19.41 -16.41
CA VAL A 320 22.09 18.30 -17.19
C VAL A 320 20.88 18.78 -17.99
N ILE A 321 20.05 19.68 -17.45
CA ILE A 321 18.92 20.25 -18.19
C ILE A 321 19.42 21.06 -19.39
N GLU A 322 20.41 21.93 -19.21
CA GLU A 322 20.96 22.76 -20.28
C GLU A 322 21.58 21.89 -21.38
N GLU A 323 22.39 20.90 -21.01
CA GLU A 323 23.07 20.04 -21.97
C GLU A 323 22.08 19.15 -22.77
N LYS A 324 21.04 18.63 -22.12
CA LYS A 324 20.14 17.63 -22.75
C LYS A 324 18.91 18.24 -23.41
N TYR A 325 18.38 19.35 -22.86
CA TYR A 325 17.12 19.95 -23.32
C TYR A 325 17.26 21.38 -23.84
N GLY A 326 18.36 22.05 -23.56
CA GLY A 326 18.65 23.42 -24.00
C GLY A 326 18.36 24.50 -22.95
N LYS A 327 18.86 25.71 -23.21
CA LYS A 327 18.79 26.83 -22.25
C LYS A 327 17.39 27.28 -21.89
N ASP A 328 16.44 27.18 -22.81
CA ASP A 328 15.04 27.61 -22.58
C ASP A 328 14.35 26.79 -21.50
N PHE A 329 14.81 25.55 -21.29
CA PHE A 329 14.30 24.65 -20.24
C PHE A 329 14.90 24.94 -18.87
N VAL A 330 15.92 25.80 -18.75
CA VAL A 330 16.54 26.22 -17.49
C VAL A 330 15.99 27.56 -17.05
N PRO A 331 15.21 27.64 -15.94
CA PRO A 331 14.71 28.92 -15.46
C PRO A 331 15.88 29.81 -15.01
N SER A 332 15.73 31.15 -15.10
CA SER A 332 16.78 32.12 -14.77
C SER A 332 17.32 31.98 -13.35
N LYS A 333 16.47 31.60 -12.40
CA LYS A 333 16.84 31.33 -11.00
C LYS A 333 16.54 29.88 -10.65
N PRO A 334 17.34 29.26 -9.78
CA PRO A 334 17.01 27.95 -9.20
C PRO A 334 15.62 27.96 -8.56
N ARG A 335 14.87 26.87 -8.74
CA ARG A 335 13.58 26.73 -8.07
C ARG A 335 13.78 26.34 -6.62
N VAL A 336 13.09 27.07 -5.76
CA VAL A 336 13.03 26.82 -4.31
C VAL A 336 11.59 26.44 -3.97
N TYR A 337 11.45 25.39 -3.17
CA TYR A 337 10.15 24.90 -2.72
C TYR A 337 10.04 25.07 -1.21
N ASN A 338 8.92 25.60 -0.74
CA ASN A 338 8.66 25.75 0.69
C ASN A 338 7.85 24.55 1.20
N THR A 339 8.31 23.92 2.27
CA THR A 339 7.55 22.88 2.95
C THR A 339 6.38 23.48 3.71
N LYS A 340 5.20 22.87 3.57
CA LYS A 340 4.06 23.18 4.43
C LYS A 340 4.09 22.41 5.75
N VAL A 341 4.99 21.46 5.87
CA VAL A 341 5.14 20.61 7.05
C VAL A 341 5.96 21.39 8.07
N LYS A 342 5.34 21.73 9.21
CA LYS A 342 5.94 22.56 10.28
C LYS A 342 7.22 21.97 10.89
N ASN A 343 7.42 20.66 10.74
CA ASN A 343 8.53 19.91 11.37
C ASN A 343 9.20 18.94 10.40
N ALA A 344 9.38 19.33 9.12
CA ALA A 344 10.32 18.61 8.27
C ALA A 344 11.67 18.57 9.01
N GLN A 345 12.22 17.38 9.22
CA GLN A 345 13.55 17.27 9.79
C GLN A 345 14.51 17.99 8.84
N GLU A 346 14.92 19.20 9.20
CA GLU A 346 15.66 20.13 8.33
C GLU A 346 16.99 19.55 7.81
N ALA A 347 17.47 18.47 8.43
CA ALA A 347 18.71 17.79 8.08
C ALA A 347 18.62 16.87 6.87
N HIS A 348 17.43 16.58 6.32
CA HIS A 348 17.25 15.62 5.24
C HIS A 348 17.13 16.32 3.87
N GLU A 349 17.67 15.68 2.83
CA GLU A 349 17.43 16.04 1.43
C GLU A 349 16.23 15.25 0.87
N ALA A 350 15.67 15.79 -0.23
CA ALA A 350 14.70 15.07 -1.06
C ALA A 350 15.33 13.82 -1.71
N ILE A 351 14.48 12.91 -2.16
CA ILE A 351 14.91 11.72 -2.91
C ILE A 351 15.28 12.16 -4.33
N ARG A 352 16.56 12.03 -4.66
CA ARG A 352 17.14 12.41 -5.94
C ARG A 352 18.25 11.46 -6.38
N PRO A 353 18.68 11.46 -7.65
CA PRO A 353 19.94 10.84 -8.03
C PRO A 353 21.10 11.46 -7.25
N VAL A 354 22.05 10.65 -6.82
CA VAL A 354 23.32 11.12 -6.24
C VAL A 354 24.10 11.92 -7.26
N ASP A 355 24.05 11.49 -8.52
CA ASP A 355 24.64 12.17 -9.66
C ASP A 355 23.63 12.20 -10.81
N ALA A 356 23.12 13.40 -11.12
CA ALA A 356 22.13 13.61 -12.18
C ALA A 356 22.68 13.31 -13.60
N SER A 357 24.01 13.31 -13.77
CA SER A 357 24.65 12.95 -15.06
C SER A 357 24.54 11.45 -15.39
N ILE A 358 24.24 10.60 -14.40
CA ILE A 358 23.94 9.19 -14.60
C ILE A 358 22.52 9.05 -15.17
N ILE A 359 22.40 9.16 -16.49
CA ILE A 359 21.11 9.11 -17.18
C ILE A 359 20.58 7.66 -17.13
N PRO A 360 19.27 7.45 -16.93
CA PRO A 360 18.69 6.10 -16.85
C PRO A 360 19.06 5.16 -17.99
N ASP A 361 19.16 5.67 -19.23
CA ASP A 361 19.50 4.88 -20.43
C ASP A 361 20.89 4.23 -20.31
N THR A 362 21.82 4.85 -19.60
CA THR A 362 23.19 4.31 -19.36
C THR A 362 23.23 3.16 -18.39
N LEU A 363 22.13 2.93 -17.66
CA LEU A 363 21.96 1.87 -16.68
C LEU A 363 21.16 0.66 -17.23
N ALA A 364 20.70 0.76 -18.48
CA ALA A 364 20.02 -0.36 -19.15
C ALA A 364 20.94 -1.59 -19.19
N GLY A 365 20.41 -2.75 -18.82
CA GLY A 365 21.17 -4.01 -18.71
C GLY A 365 22.12 -4.11 -17.51
N LYS A 366 22.27 -3.03 -16.71
CA LYS A 366 23.10 -3.03 -15.48
C LYS A 366 22.26 -3.11 -14.21
N LEU A 367 21.03 -2.65 -14.27
CA LEU A 367 20.04 -2.77 -13.20
C LEU A 367 18.97 -3.78 -13.58
N SER A 368 18.27 -4.34 -12.58
CA SER A 368 17.04 -5.05 -12.86
C SER A 368 15.98 -4.09 -13.43
N ASP A 369 15.04 -4.61 -14.22
CA ASP A 369 13.98 -3.80 -14.83
C ASP A 369 13.22 -2.94 -13.81
N ASP A 370 12.91 -3.50 -12.65
CA ASP A 370 12.19 -2.78 -11.59
C ASP A 370 13.04 -1.67 -10.94
N GLN A 371 14.34 -1.93 -10.74
CA GLN A 371 15.28 -0.91 -10.25
C GLN A 371 15.45 0.22 -11.26
N LEU A 372 15.58 -0.12 -12.54
CA LEU A 372 15.71 0.88 -13.61
C LEU A 372 14.44 1.73 -13.74
N LYS A 373 13.24 1.13 -13.67
CA LYS A 373 11.97 1.85 -13.68
C LYS A 373 11.87 2.84 -12.51
N LEU A 374 12.22 2.39 -11.30
CA LEU A 374 12.16 3.26 -10.12
C LEU A 374 13.21 4.38 -10.19
N TYR A 375 14.45 4.06 -10.58
CA TYR A 375 15.50 5.06 -10.78
C TYR A 375 15.09 6.10 -11.83
N THR A 376 14.54 5.65 -12.96
CA THR A 376 14.02 6.54 -14.02
C THR A 376 12.95 7.47 -13.50
N LEU A 377 12.04 6.99 -12.69
CA LEU A 377 10.98 7.80 -12.06
C LEU A 377 11.58 8.88 -11.16
N ILE A 378 12.54 8.52 -10.31
CA ILE A 378 13.23 9.44 -9.39
C ILE A 378 14.05 10.48 -10.19
N TRP A 379 14.81 10.04 -11.18
CA TRP A 379 15.63 10.90 -12.02
C TRP A 379 14.78 11.93 -12.77
N LYS A 380 13.72 11.48 -13.45
CA LYS A 380 12.81 12.35 -14.20
C LYS A 380 12.18 13.42 -13.30
N ARG A 381 11.74 13.05 -12.10
CA ARG A 381 11.13 13.99 -11.15
C ARG A 381 12.14 15.01 -10.63
N ALA A 382 13.35 14.57 -10.28
CA ALA A 382 14.41 15.44 -9.79
C ALA A 382 14.89 16.42 -10.87
N VAL A 383 14.98 15.99 -12.13
CA VAL A 383 15.32 16.88 -13.26
C VAL A 383 14.17 17.88 -13.51
N ALA A 384 12.95 17.37 -13.63
CA ALA A 384 11.77 18.20 -13.90
C ALA A 384 11.55 19.28 -12.83
N CYS A 385 11.87 19.02 -11.57
CA CYS A 385 11.68 20.00 -10.49
C CYS A 385 12.52 21.26 -10.65
N GLN A 386 13.61 21.25 -11.42
CA GLN A 386 14.45 22.40 -11.70
C GLN A 386 14.27 22.97 -13.13
N MET A 387 13.29 22.43 -13.90
CA MET A 387 13.00 22.92 -15.27
C MET A 387 12.06 24.12 -15.28
N SER A 388 12.01 24.79 -16.42
CA SER A 388 11.07 25.88 -16.70
C SER A 388 9.61 25.39 -16.63
N SER A 389 8.70 26.32 -16.30
CA SER A 389 7.26 26.03 -16.26
C SER A 389 6.75 25.66 -17.65
N ALA A 390 5.77 24.79 -17.71
CA ALA A 390 4.97 24.59 -18.91
C ALA A 390 4.01 25.78 -19.09
N GLU A 391 3.80 26.21 -20.33
CA GLU A 391 2.89 27.29 -20.67
C GLU A 391 1.78 26.74 -21.57
N PHE A 392 0.55 27.05 -21.18
CA PHE A 392 -0.66 26.64 -21.88
C PHE A 392 -1.41 27.91 -22.32
N ASN A 393 -1.87 27.90 -23.56
CA ASN A 393 -2.88 28.85 -23.98
C ASN A 393 -4.26 28.23 -23.73
N LYS A 394 -4.96 28.72 -22.71
CA LYS A 394 -6.35 28.36 -22.44
C LYS A 394 -7.26 29.31 -23.21
N VAL A 395 -8.09 28.73 -24.07
CA VAL A 395 -9.06 29.48 -24.87
C VAL A 395 -10.45 29.04 -24.40
N GLN A 396 -11.26 30.02 -24.03
CA GLN A 396 -12.68 29.87 -23.75
C GLN A 396 -13.47 30.63 -24.82
N VAL A 397 -14.44 29.94 -25.40
CA VAL A 397 -15.32 30.54 -26.43
C VAL A 397 -16.74 30.41 -25.96
N ASP A 398 -17.47 31.50 -25.88
CA ASP A 398 -18.90 31.53 -25.61
C ASP A 398 -19.67 31.75 -26.92
N LEU A 399 -20.57 30.84 -27.24
CA LEU A 399 -21.48 30.90 -28.37
C LEU A 399 -22.84 31.29 -27.84
N SER A 400 -23.44 32.36 -28.37
CA SER A 400 -24.76 32.79 -27.94
C SER A 400 -25.76 32.84 -29.08
N ASP A 401 -27.00 32.59 -28.75
CA ASP A 401 -28.16 32.84 -29.61
C ASP A 401 -28.89 34.14 -29.23
N LYS A 402 -29.93 34.50 -29.96
CA LYS A 402 -30.78 35.65 -29.70
C LYS A 402 -31.57 35.60 -28.38
N ASN A 403 -31.75 34.38 -27.81
CA ASN A 403 -32.48 34.14 -26.55
C ASN A 403 -31.58 34.14 -25.34
N LYS A 404 -30.29 34.55 -25.50
CA LYS A 404 -29.25 34.54 -24.45
C LYS A 404 -28.96 33.12 -23.89
N ASN A 405 -29.13 32.11 -24.72
CA ASN A 405 -28.59 30.78 -24.42
C ASN A 405 -27.09 30.81 -24.75
N ILE A 406 -26.25 30.29 -23.86
CA ILE A 406 -24.81 30.31 -24.05
C ILE A 406 -24.25 28.90 -23.97
N PHE A 407 -23.64 28.45 -25.06
CA PHE A 407 -22.76 27.29 -25.06
C PHE A 407 -21.31 27.73 -24.89
N ARG A 408 -20.58 27.02 -24.04
CA ARG A 408 -19.17 27.26 -23.77
C ARG A 408 -18.30 26.12 -24.26
N ALA A 409 -17.34 26.46 -25.08
CA ALA A 409 -16.26 25.56 -25.50
C ALA A 409 -14.94 25.97 -24.81
N ASN A 410 -14.21 25.00 -24.29
CA ASN A 410 -12.89 25.20 -23.73
C ASN A 410 -11.85 24.47 -24.57
N GLY A 411 -10.73 25.14 -24.82
CA GLY A 411 -9.57 24.57 -25.50
C GLY A 411 -8.30 24.83 -24.74
N ASN A 412 -7.37 23.88 -24.83
CA ASN A 412 -6.09 23.98 -24.17
C ASN A 412 -4.97 23.58 -25.12
N THR A 413 -4.05 24.50 -25.39
CA THR A 413 -2.92 24.27 -26.29
C THR A 413 -1.61 24.48 -25.53
N VAL A 414 -0.69 23.53 -25.64
CA VAL A 414 0.65 23.64 -25.08
C VAL A 414 1.44 24.63 -25.94
N VAL A 415 1.83 25.74 -25.36
CA VAL A 415 2.69 26.78 -26.02
C VAL A 415 4.15 26.43 -25.80
N PHE A 416 4.49 26.03 -24.57
CA PHE A 416 5.82 25.57 -24.21
C PHE A 416 5.72 24.39 -23.24
N GLU A 417 6.36 23.28 -23.60
CA GLU A 417 6.28 22.05 -22.81
C GLU A 417 6.92 22.18 -21.42
N GLY A 418 8.01 22.95 -21.31
CA GLY A 418 8.74 23.10 -20.06
C GLY A 418 9.08 21.75 -19.43
N PHE A 419 8.83 21.59 -18.14
CA PHE A 419 9.08 20.35 -17.40
C PHE A 419 8.28 19.14 -17.89
N LEU A 420 7.17 19.34 -18.59
CA LEU A 420 6.35 18.23 -19.13
C LEU A 420 7.10 17.42 -20.19
N LYS A 421 8.14 17.99 -20.80
CA LYS A 421 9.06 17.28 -21.69
C LYS A 421 9.68 16.04 -21.03
N VAL A 422 9.86 16.08 -19.71
CA VAL A 422 10.54 15.03 -18.93
C VAL A 422 9.58 14.28 -18.04
N TYR A 423 8.62 14.98 -17.43
CA TYR A 423 7.80 14.40 -16.37
C TYR A 423 6.36 14.94 -16.37
N VAL A 424 5.43 14.01 -16.39
CA VAL A 424 3.99 14.26 -16.18
C VAL A 424 3.58 13.49 -14.92
N GLU A 425 2.87 14.11 -14.00
CA GLU A 425 2.35 13.42 -12.80
C GLU A 425 1.28 12.38 -13.14
N GLY A 426 1.27 11.26 -12.39
CA GLY A 426 0.21 10.29 -12.46
C GLY A 426 -1.06 10.81 -11.78
N LYS A 427 -2.23 10.50 -12.34
CA LYS A 427 -3.53 10.80 -11.75
C LYS A 427 -4.15 9.53 -11.19
N ASP A 428 -4.95 9.63 -10.11
CA ASP A 428 -5.70 8.50 -9.55
C ASP A 428 -6.94 8.19 -10.39
N ASP A 429 -7.57 9.23 -10.98
CA ASP A 429 -8.73 9.13 -11.87
C ASP A 429 -8.36 9.60 -13.28
N GLN A 430 -8.94 8.97 -14.29
CA GLN A 430 -8.92 9.51 -15.65
C GLN A 430 -9.91 10.68 -15.67
N ASP A 431 -9.40 11.91 -15.75
CA ASP A 431 -10.25 13.07 -16.07
C ASP A 431 -10.84 12.83 -17.46
N GLU A 432 -12.14 12.57 -17.56
CA GLU A 432 -12.87 12.43 -18.81
C GLU A 432 -12.88 13.75 -19.64
N ASN A 433 -12.46 14.86 -19.04
CA ASN A 433 -12.38 16.18 -19.67
C ASN A 433 -10.95 16.52 -20.09
N GLU A 434 -10.38 15.81 -21.05
CA GLU A 434 -9.28 16.36 -21.83
C GLU A 434 -9.86 17.44 -22.76
N GLU A 435 -9.70 18.71 -22.36
CA GLU A 435 -10.04 19.86 -23.20
C GLU A 435 -9.27 19.74 -24.53
N GLY A 436 -9.98 19.45 -25.60
CA GLY A 436 -9.42 19.28 -26.94
C GLY A 436 -8.87 20.57 -27.53
N LEU A 437 -8.27 20.45 -28.70
CA LEU A 437 -7.83 21.61 -29.46
C LEU A 437 -9.06 22.27 -30.10
N LEU A 438 -9.34 23.55 -29.81
CA LEU A 438 -10.37 24.28 -30.50
C LEU A 438 -9.87 24.80 -31.86
N PRO A 439 -10.73 24.83 -32.91
CA PRO A 439 -10.42 25.52 -34.14
C PRO A 439 -10.25 27.06 -33.90
N PRO A 440 -9.59 27.79 -34.78
CA PRO A 440 -9.48 29.25 -34.65
C PRO A 440 -10.88 29.87 -34.81
N LEU A 441 -11.32 30.58 -33.78
CA LEU A 441 -12.61 31.26 -33.71
C LEU A 441 -12.42 32.72 -33.32
N LYS A 442 -13.24 33.61 -33.89
CA LYS A 442 -13.26 35.05 -33.60
C LYS A 442 -14.67 35.47 -33.19
N GLU A 443 -14.77 36.53 -32.40
CA GLU A 443 -16.05 37.13 -32.06
C GLU A 443 -16.78 37.55 -33.34
N GLY A 444 -18.06 37.23 -33.40
CA GLY A 444 -18.92 37.42 -34.57
C GLY A 444 -18.95 36.24 -35.57
N ASP A 445 -18.08 35.25 -35.44
CA ASP A 445 -18.13 34.04 -36.30
C ASP A 445 -19.45 33.29 -36.10
N ASN A 446 -20.12 32.96 -37.23
CA ASN A 446 -21.29 32.12 -37.20
C ASN A 446 -20.87 30.66 -37.03
N THR A 447 -21.48 29.98 -36.05
CA THR A 447 -21.16 28.58 -35.66
C THR A 447 -22.40 27.70 -35.79
N PRO A 448 -22.77 27.27 -37.03
CA PRO A 448 -23.97 26.48 -37.26
C PRO A 448 -23.93 25.20 -36.42
N THR A 449 -25.05 24.91 -35.79
CA THR A 449 -25.27 23.72 -34.97
C THR A 449 -25.28 22.47 -35.86
N LYS A 450 -24.52 21.47 -35.48
CA LYS A 450 -24.53 20.14 -36.13
C LYS A 450 -25.37 19.15 -35.36
N LYS A 451 -25.34 19.22 -34.03
CA LYS A 451 -26.09 18.32 -33.16
C LYS A 451 -26.19 18.94 -31.77
N ILE A 452 -27.35 18.78 -31.12
CA ILE A 452 -27.52 19.08 -29.69
C ILE A 452 -28.03 17.82 -29.01
N GLU A 453 -27.41 17.40 -27.93
CA GLU A 453 -27.73 16.22 -27.14
C GLU A 453 -28.01 16.57 -25.70
N ALA A 454 -29.04 15.98 -25.13
CA ALA A 454 -29.27 15.96 -23.70
C ALA A 454 -28.67 14.68 -23.13
N LEU A 455 -27.74 14.81 -22.19
CA LEU A 455 -26.98 13.68 -21.64
C LEU A 455 -27.36 13.49 -20.18
N GLN A 456 -27.74 12.26 -19.84
CA GLN A 456 -28.05 11.84 -18.50
C GLN A 456 -26.77 11.51 -17.72
N HIS A 457 -26.67 12.01 -16.49
CA HIS A 457 -25.59 11.71 -15.58
C HIS A 457 -26.11 11.36 -14.20
N PHE A 458 -25.31 10.61 -13.48
CA PHE A 458 -25.54 10.34 -12.06
C PHE A 458 -24.29 10.72 -11.28
N THR A 459 -24.47 11.26 -10.07
CA THR A 459 -23.33 11.42 -9.16
C THR A 459 -22.76 10.07 -8.80
N THR A 460 -21.43 9.99 -8.67
CA THR A 460 -20.72 8.77 -8.28
C THR A 460 -20.25 8.87 -6.84
N PRO A 461 -20.19 7.76 -6.09
CA PRO A 461 -19.61 7.75 -4.77
C PRO A 461 -18.11 8.10 -4.83
N PRO A 462 -17.52 8.53 -3.70
CA PRO A 462 -16.08 8.74 -3.65
C PRO A 462 -15.35 7.41 -3.95
N PRO A 463 -14.22 7.45 -4.66
CA PRO A 463 -13.48 6.24 -4.99
C PRO A 463 -12.90 5.57 -3.73
N ARG A 464 -12.78 4.23 -3.75
CA ARG A 464 -12.06 3.47 -2.74
C ARG A 464 -10.57 3.87 -2.74
N PHE A 465 -9.92 3.71 -1.60
CA PHE A 465 -8.49 4.00 -1.51
C PHE A 465 -7.65 2.95 -2.26
N SER A 466 -6.77 3.44 -3.13
CA SER A 466 -5.59 2.70 -3.60
C SER A 466 -4.44 2.82 -2.59
N GLU A 467 -3.33 2.09 -2.77
CA GLU A 467 -2.12 2.34 -1.94
C GLU A 467 -1.67 3.80 -2.05
N ALA A 468 -1.68 4.38 -3.26
CA ALA A 468 -1.31 5.76 -3.49
C ALA A 468 -2.21 6.76 -2.77
N SER A 469 -3.53 6.65 -2.94
CA SER A 469 -4.47 7.59 -2.33
C SER A 469 -4.58 7.41 -0.81
N LEU A 470 -4.33 6.21 -0.27
CA LEU A 470 -4.28 5.99 1.18
C LEU A 470 -3.02 6.60 1.79
N VAL A 471 -1.84 6.43 1.17
CA VAL A 471 -0.60 7.09 1.62
C VAL A 471 -0.76 8.60 1.60
N LYS A 472 -1.34 9.16 0.53
CA LYS A 472 -1.66 10.58 0.44
C LYS A 472 -2.59 11.04 1.58
N LYS A 473 -3.65 10.26 1.86
CA LYS A 473 -4.60 10.59 2.94
C LYS A 473 -3.95 10.53 4.33
N LEU A 474 -3.10 9.54 4.58
CA LEU A 474 -2.34 9.43 5.85
C LEU A 474 -1.40 10.63 6.03
N GLU A 475 -0.68 11.03 4.98
CA GLU A 475 0.19 12.21 4.97
C GLU A 475 -0.59 13.50 5.23
N GLU A 476 -1.71 13.73 4.54
CA GLU A 476 -2.59 14.90 4.72
C GLU A 476 -3.11 15.02 6.16
N LEU A 477 -3.36 13.90 6.81
CA LEU A 477 -3.83 13.83 8.18
C LEU A 477 -2.70 13.88 9.23
N GLY A 478 -1.42 13.84 8.80
CA GLY A 478 -0.28 13.78 9.71
C GLY A 478 -0.11 12.43 10.42
N ILE A 479 -0.75 11.35 9.91
CA ILE A 479 -0.79 10.01 10.49
C ILE A 479 0.29 9.13 9.86
N GLY A 480 1.19 8.59 10.68
CA GLY A 480 2.37 7.86 10.20
C GLY A 480 3.52 8.78 9.79
N ARG A 481 4.63 8.19 9.39
CA ARG A 481 5.87 8.86 8.99
C ARG A 481 6.53 8.08 7.84
N PRO A 482 7.53 8.63 7.15
CA PRO A 482 8.24 7.96 6.05
C PRO A 482 8.63 6.51 6.32
N SER A 483 9.04 6.20 7.56
CA SER A 483 9.42 4.84 7.96
C SER A 483 8.24 3.87 8.13
N THR A 484 7.00 4.33 8.21
CA THR A 484 5.86 3.49 8.62
C THR A 484 4.78 3.28 7.57
N TYR A 485 4.64 4.14 6.55
CA TYR A 485 3.56 4.01 5.55
C TYR A 485 3.49 2.60 4.93
N ALA A 486 4.59 2.10 4.39
CA ALA A 486 4.64 0.79 3.76
C ALA A 486 4.30 -0.37 4.72
N THR A 487 4.76 -0.27 5.97
CA THR A 487 4.50 -1.26 7.02
C THR A 487 3.04 -1.27 7.43
N ILE A 488 2.40 -0.11 7.58
CA ILE A 488 0.97 0.02 7.92
C ILE A 488 0.12 -0.72 6.88
N LEU A 489 0.31 -0.39 5.59
CA LEU A 489 -0.44 -1.01 4.49
C LEU A 489 -0.26 -2.53 4.43
N GLN A 490 0.97 -3.00 4.62
CA GLN A 490 1.28 -4.43 4.63
C GLN A 490 0.62 -5.15 5.82
N VAL A 491 0.68 -4.56 7.02
CA VAL A 491 0.09 -5.15 8.23
C VAL A 491 -1.43 -5.30 8.11
N LEU A 492 -2.14 -4.34 7.53
CA LEU A 492 -3.59 -4.43 7.31
C LEU A 492 -3.97 -5.63 6.43
N GLN A 493 -3.17 -5.89 5.38
CA GLN A 493 -3.36 -7.04 4.49
C GLN A 493 -2.98 -8.36 5.19
N ASP A 494 -1.83 -8.43 5.85
CA ASP A 494 -1.34 -9.63 6.56
C ASP A 494 -2.28 -10.05 7.70
N ARG A 495 -2.97 -9.11 8.31
CA ARG A 495 -3.99 -9.38 9.35
C ARG A 495 -5.34 -9.84 8.76
N GLY A 496 -5.53 -9.71 7.45
CA GLY A 496 -6.80 -9.97 6.79
C GLY A 496 -7.88 -8.99 7.24
N TYR A 497 -7.51 -7.75 7.51
CA TYR A 497 -8.45 -6.66 7.81
C TYR A 497 -8.96 -6.00 6.55
N VAL A 498 -8.14 -6.00 5.52
CA VAL A 498 -8.46 -5.51 4.19
C VAL A 498 -7.93 -6.49 3.14
N LYS A 499 -8.58 -6.50 1.99
CA LYS A 499 -8.06 -7.13 0.76
C LYS A 499 -7.82 -6.08 -0.31
N LEU A 500 -6.87 -6.35 -1.20
CA LEU A 500 -6.59 -5.52 -2.36
C LEU A 500 -7.24 -6.15 -3.59
N VAL A 501 -8.23 -5.45 -4.18
CA VAL A 501 -8.94 -5.90 -5.39
C VAL A 501 -8.78 -4.82 -6.45
N LYS A 502 -8.23 -5.17 -7.62
CA LYS A 502 -7.97 -4.21 -8.72
C LYS A 502 -7.27 -2.92 -8.24
N LYS A 503 -6.28 -3.05 -7.34
CA LYS A 503 -5.51 -1.94 -6.72
C LYS A 503 -6.25 -1.14 -5.64
N PHE A 504 -7.50 -1.46 -5.29
CA PHE A 504 -8.26 -0.78 -4.26
C PHE A 504 -8.39 -1.61 -2.99
N PHE A 505 -8.28 -0.96 -1.83
CA PHE A 505 -8.54 -1.58 -0.53
C PHE A 505 -10.04 -1.73 -0.30
N ILE A 506 -10.43 -2.96 0.04
CA ILE A 506 -11.79 -3.28 0.49
C ILE A 506 -11.68 -3.83 1.90
N PRO A 507 -12.41 -3.27 2.90
CA PRO A 507 -12.36 -3.78 4.25
C PRO A 507 -13.06 -5.14 4.32
N GLU A 508 -12.38 -6.12 4.92
CA GLU A 508 -12.94 -7.41 5.25
C GLU A 508 -13.83 -7.28 6.50
N ILE A 509 -14.75 -8.22 6.69
CA ILE A 509 -15.66 -8.23 7.84
C ILE A 509 -14.90 -8.15 9.17
N ARG A 510 -13.79 -8.87 9.26
CA ARG A 510 -12.91 -8.79 10.43
C ARG A 510 -12.40 -7.37 10.68
N GLY A 511 -12.03 -6.64 9.63
CA GLY A 511 -11.61 -5.25 9.71
C GLY A 511 -12.74 -4.35 10.20
N ARG A 512 -13.95 -4.52 9.66
CA ARG A 512 -15.13 -3.75 10.09
C ARG A 512 -15.49 -4.00 11.55
N LEU A 513 -15.51 -5.27 11.98
CA LEU A 513 -15.78 -5.64 13.38
C LEU A 513 -14.73 -5.05 14.35
N VAL A 514 -13.45 -5.11 14.00
CA VAL A 514 -12.38 -4.53 14.82
C VAL A 514 -12.51 -3.01 14.88
N THR A 515 -12.78 -2.34 13.77
CA THR A 515 -12.99 -0.88 13.74
C THR A 515 -14.21 -0.50 14.58
N SER A 516 -15.34 -1.17 14.41
CA SER A 516 -16.56 -0.90 15.17
C SER A 516 -16.35 -1.14 16.68
N PHE A 517 -15.67 -2.22 17.07
CA PHE A 517 -15.30 -2.48 18.47
C PHE A 517 -14.45 -1.34 19.03
N LEU A 518 -13.38 -0.97 18.33
CA LEU A 518 -12.47 0.07 18.81
C LEU A 518 -13.15 1.44 18.85
N MET A 519 -14.03 1.76 17.89
CA MET A 519 -14.82 2.99 17.91
C MET A 519 -15.85 3.03 19.05
N SER A 520 -16.42 1.88 19.43
CA SER A 520 -17.40 1.80 20.51
C SER A 520 -16.78 1.93 21.90
N PHE A 521 -15.54 1.47 22.09
CA PHE A 521 -14.91 1.35 23.42
C PHE A 521 -13.61 2.15 23.59
N PHE A 522 -13.00 2.59 22.49
CA PHE A 522 -11.71 3.30 22.44
C PHE A 522 -11.73 4.43 21.41
N SER A 523 -12.89 5.09 21.21
CA SER A 523 -13.10 6.09 20.14
C SER A 523 -12.02 7.17 20.11
N HIS A 524 -11.66 7.71 21.27
CA HIS A 524 -10.63 8.75 21.40
C HIS A 524 -9.29 8.34 20.77
N TYR A 525 -8.86 7.09 20.98
CA TYR A 525 -7.57 6.58 20.47
C TYR A 525 -7.59 6.26 18.96
N LEU A 526 -8.78 6.35 18.33
CA LEU A 526 -8.95 6.21 16.89
C LEU A 526 -9.25 7.54 16.19
N GLU A 527 -9.37 8.63 16.93
CA GLU A 527 -9.51 9.97 16.35
C GLU A 527 -8.28 10.32 15.52
N TYR A 528 -8.52 10.87 14.33
CA TYR A 528 -7.44 11.25 13.40
C TYR A 528 -6.54 12.31 14.04
N GLY A 529 -7.15 13.32 14.69
CA GLY A 529 -6.44 14.37 15.39
C GLY A 529 -5.56 13.84 16.50
N PHE A 530 -6.09 12.98 17.38
CA PHE A 530 -5.32 12.39 18.48
C PHE A 530 -4.07 11.64 18.01
N THR A 531 -4.20 10.85 16.92
CA THR A 531 -3.05 10.12 16.38
C THR A 531 -2.05 11.06 15.73
N ALA A 532 -2.50 12.09 15.03
CA ALA A 532 -1.65 13.11 14.43
C ALA A 532 -0.89 13.90 15.50
N ASP A 533 -1.58 14.29 16.60
CA ASP A 533 -0.96 15.00 17.73
C ASP A 533 0.13 14.14 18.40
N LEU A 534 -0.11 12.85 18.60
CA LEU A 534 0.91 11.94 19.13
C LEU A 534 2.14 11.83 18.20
N GLU A 535 1.94 11.78 16.89
CA GLU A 535 3.05 11.79 15.93
C GLU A 535 3.81 13.12 16.00
N GLN A 536 3.08 14.23 16.19
CA GLN A 536 3.67 15.56 16.39
C GLN A 536 4.47 15.63 17.69
N PHE A 537 3.94 15.11 18.80
CA PHE A 537 4.66 15.07 20.09
C PHE A 537 5.94 14.26 19.99
N LEU A 538 5.97 13.18 19.21
CA LEU A 538 7.20 12.44 18.96
C LEU A 538 8.22 13.25 18.12
N ASP A 539 7.76 14.11 17.21
CA ASP A 539 8.62 15.04 16.50
C ASP A 539 9.15 16.14 17.44
N ASP A 540 8.30 16.63 18.34
CA ASP A 540 8.68 17.61 19.36
C ASP A 540 9.75 17.05 20.32
N VAL A 541 9.67 15.76 20.67
CA VAL A 541 10.74 15.07 21.42
C VAL A 541 12.05 15.05 20.63
N SER A 542 12.00 14.74 19.32
CA SER A 542 13.19 14.75 18.46
C SER A 542 13.86 16.13 18.39
N ASN A 543 13.06 17.19 18.46
CA ASN A 543 13.51 18.57 18.41
C ASN A 543 13.87 19.13 19.80
N ASN A 544 13.87 18.29 20.83
CA ASN A 544 14.13 18.64 22.22
C ASN A 544 13.17 19.74 22.78
N SER A 545 11.98 19.86 22.20
CA SER A 545 10.93 20.82 22.64
C SER A 545 9.94 20.21 23.63
N ARG A 546 9.93 18.87 23.79
CA ARG A 546 9.11 18.13 24.74
C ARG A 546 9.86 16.94 25.32
N SER A 547 9.57 16.60 26.59
CA SER A 547 10.17 15.43 27.25
C SER A 547 9.48 14.13 26.80
N LYS A 548 10.28 13.06 26.61
CA LYS A 548 9.77 11.70 26.39
C LYS A 548 8.82 11.26 27.50
N LEU A 549 9.17 11.54 28.76
CA LEU A 549 8.36 11.12 29.90
C LEU A 549 7.03 11.82 29.95
N ASP A 550 6.97 13.11 29.59
CA ASP A 550 5.70 13.85 29.56
C ASP A 550 4.74 13.23 28.52
N VAL A 551 5.24 12.93 27.32
CA VAL A 551 4.41 12.30 26.27
C VAL A 551 3.89 10.93 26.72
N LEU A 552 4.74 10.12 27.37
CA LEU A 552 4.34 8.79 27.82
C LEU A 552 3.39 8.83 29.01
N ASN A 553 3.61 9.74 29.98
CA ASN A 553 2.72 9.93 31.12
C ASN A 553 1.35 10.44 30.72
N ASP A 554 1.28 11.46 29.87
CA ASP A 554 0.02 12.02 29.37
C ASP A 554 -0.80 10.95 28.66
N PHE A 555 -0.17 10.16 27.78
CA PHE A 555 -0.83 9.07 27.10
C PHE A 555 -1.29 7.97 28.08
N TRP A 556 -0.42 7.50 28.96
CA TRP A 556 -0.68 6.35 29.81
C TRP A 556 -1.76 6.61 30.85
N LYS A 557 -1.83 7.82 31.38
CA LYS A 557 -2.82 8.24 32.37
C LYS A 557 -4.24 7.86 31.95
N ASP A 558 -4.66 8.27 30.76
CA ASP A 558 -6.02 8.07 30.28
C ASP A 558 -6.19 6.67 29.67
N PHE A 559 -5.15 6.17 28.98
CA PHE A 559 -5.18 4.86 28.32
C PHE A 559 -5.30 3.72 29.32
N SER A 560 -4.60 3.78 30.46
CA SER A 560 -4.69 2.78 31.53
C SER A 560 -6.10 2.68 32.13
N VAL A 561 -6.79 3.82 32.30
CA VAL A 561 -8.18 3.86 32.76
C VAL A 561 -9.12 3.21 31.75
N ALA A 562 -8.96 3.55 30.48
CA ALA A 562 -9.77 2.93 29.41
C ALA A 562 -9.58 1.40 29.34
N ILE A 563 -8.36 0.91 29.47
CA ILE A 563 -8.04 -0.53 29.53
C ILE A 563 -8.65 -1.20 30.77
N ALA A 564 -8.55 -0.55 31.94
CA ALA A 564 -9.13 -1.08 33.18
C ALA A 564 -10.66 -1.21 33.07
N GLY A 565 -11.33 -0.22 32.46
CA GLY A 565 -12.78 -0.24 32.24
C GLY A 565 -13.26 -1.45 31.43
N MET A 566 -12.46 -1.93 30.49
CA MET A 566 -12.80 -3.10 29.66
C MET A 566 -12.80 -4.44 30.40
N LYS A 567 -12.18 -4.55 31.58
CA LYS A 567 -12.11 -5.82 32.33
C LYS A 567 -13.50 -6.31 32.72
N ASN A 568 -14.40 -5.39 33.08
CA ASN A 568 -15.74 -5.69 33.61
C ASN A 568 -16.82 -5.82 32.54
N ILE A 569 -16.57 -5.41 31.29
CA ILE A 569 -17.53 -5.51 30.19
C ILE A 569 -17.68 -6.96 29.77
N LYS A 570 -18.92 -7.46 29.67
CA LYS A 570 -19.21 -8.84 29.21
C LYS A 570 -19.14 -8.93 27.70
N ILE A 571 -18.95 -10.14 27.17
CA ILE A 571 -18.95 -10.39 25.72
C ILE A 571 -20.35 -10.08 25.13
N SER A 572 -21.45 -10.34 25.89
CA SER A 572 -22.79 -9.96 25.48
C SER A 572 -22.90 -8.47 25.16
N ASP A 573 -22.41 -7.62 26.08
CA ASP A 573 -22.49 -6.16 25.94
C ASP A 573 -21.71 -5.66 24.71
N VAL A 574 -20.59 -6.34 24.42
CA VAL A 574 -19.80 -6.08 23.19
C VAL A 574 -20.60 -6.47 21.94
N ILE A 575 -21.25 -7.62 21.94
CA ILE A 575 -22.06 -8.10 20.81
C ILE A 575 -23.26 -7.15 20.59
N ASP A 576 -23.92 -6.73 21.66
CA ASP A 576 -25.06 -5.82 21.56
C ASP A 576 -24.65 -4.47 21.00
N LYS A 577 -23.49 -3.95 21.43
CA LYS A 577 -22.94 -2.70 20.89
C LYS A 577 -22.53 -2.81 19.43
N LEU A 578 -21.97 -3.96 19.01
CA LEU A 578 -21.63 -4.25 17.62
C LEU A 578 -22.90 -4.41 16.75
N ASN A 579 -23.94 -5.07 17.27
CA ASN A 579 -25.22 -5.19 16.58
C ASN A 579 -25.85 -3.81 16.32
N GLU A 580 -25.75 -2.88 17.28
CA GLU A 580 -26.23 -1.52 17.15
C GLU A 580 -25.40 -0.72 16.15
N SER A 581 -24.09 -0.67 16.35
CA SER A 581 -23.18 0.18 15.56
C SER A 581 -23.01 -0.28 14.09
N MET A 582 -23.26 -1.56 13.81
CA MET A 582 -23.16 -2.14 12.48
C MET A 582 -24.50 -2.61 11.92
N GLU A 583 -25.62 -2.14 12.47
CA GLU A 583 -26.98 -2.63 12.16
C GLU A 583 -27.29 -2.62 10.66
N LYS A 584 -27.03 -1.51 9.99
CA LYS A 584 -27.22 -1.38 8.53
C LYS A 584 -26.41 -2.43 7.76
N PHE A 585 -25.16 -2.65 8.13
CA PHE A 585 -24.28 -3.62 7.46
C PHE A 585 -24.69 -5.06 7.75
N LEU A 586 -25.03 -5.36 9.02
CA LEU A 586 -25.33 -6.73 9.46
C LEU A 586 -26.72 -7.20 9.03
N PHE A 587 -27.72 -6.32 9.02
CA PHE A 587 -29.13 -6.71 8.95
C PHE A 587 -29.91 -6.07 7.78
N MET A 588 -29.24 -5.43 6.83
CA MET A 588 -29.90 -4.96 5.61
C MET A 588 -30.26 -6.14 4.71
N SER A 589 -31.52 -6.17 4.27
CA SER A 589 -32.03 -7.11 3.25
C SER A 589 -33.07 -6.38 2.41
N ASP A 590 -32.97 -6.48 1.08
CA ASP A 590 -33.90 -5.87 0.13
C ASP A 590 -34.17 -4.37 0.39
N GLY A 591 -33.11 -3.62 0.71
CA GLY A 591 -33.18 -2.17 0.99
C GLY A 591 -33.78 -1.78 2.33
N LYS A 592 -34.13 -2.77 3.19
CA LYS A 592 -34.65 -2.53 4.53
C LYS A 592 -33.79 -3.17 5.59
N VAL A 593 -33.60 -2.47 6.70
CA VAL A 593 -32.92 -3.02 7.88
C VAL A 593 -33.96 -3.84 8.66
N THR A 594 -33.73 -5.15 8.78
CA THR A 594 -34.60 -6.05 9.54
C THR A 594 -33.79 -7.07 10.34
N ARG A 595 -34.13 -7.18 11.59
CA ARG A 595 -33.57 -8.20 12.49
C ARG A 595 -34.50 -9.41 12.64
N GLN A 596 -35.65 -9.41 11.99
CA GLN A 596 -36.55 -10.56 12.03
C GLN A 596 -35.93 -11.76 11.33
N CYS A 597 -35.95 -12.92 11.94
CA CYS A 597 -35.45 -14.16 11.35
C CYS A 597 -36.29 -14.56 10.14
N PRO A 598 -35.70 -14.78 8.96
CA PRO A 598 -36.45 -15.15 7.75
C PRO A 598 -37.04 -16.58 7.80
N GLU A 599 -36.49 -17.46 8.65
CA GLU A 599 -36.91 -18.84 8.77
C GLU A 599 -38.09 -19.00 9.75
N CYS A 600 -37.92 -18.59 11.01
CA CYS A 600 -39.00 -18.75 12.01
C CYS A 600 -39.91 -17.52 12.14
N LYS A 601 -39.55 -16.37 11.59
CA LYS A 601 -40.30 -15.08 11.63
C LYS A 601 -40.61 -14.51 13.03
N GLU A 602 -40.19 -15.21 14.09
CA GLU A 602 -40.45 -14.84 15.50
C GLU A 602 -39.16 -14.43 16.24
N GLY A 603 -38.01 -15.03 15.88
CA GLY A 603 -36.74 -14.72 16.49
C GLY A 603 -36.06 -13.51 15.88
N GLU A 604 -35.15 -12.89 16.62
CA GLU A 604 -34.30 -11.80 16.16
C GLU A 604 -32.92 -12.31 15.71
N LEU A 605 -32.44 -11.72 14.63
CA LEU A 605 -31.08 -11.93 14.16
C LEU A 605 -30.07 -11.15 15.01
N SER A 606 -28.98 -11.78 15.37
CA SER A 606 -27.90 -11.19 16.15
C SER A 606 -26.55 -11.71 15.69
N LEU A 607 -25.53 -10.85 15.78
CA LEU A 607 -24.15 -11.26 15.64
C LEU A 607 -23.81 -12.30 16.69
N LYS A 608 -23.26 -13.42 16.27
CA LYS A 608 -22.74 -14.50 17.13
C LYS A 608 -21.26 -14.69 16.86
N ILE A 609 -20.51 -14.96 17.90
CA ILE A 609 -19.07 -15.18 17.80
C ILE A 609 -18.82 -16.64 18.19
N GLY A 610 -18.46 -17.46 17.21
CA GLY A 610 -18.15 -18.88 17.38
C GLY A 610 -16.66 -19.18 17.24
N ARG A 611 -16.28 -20.41 17.53
CA ARG A 611 -14.89 -20.90 17.42
C ARG A 611 -14.31 -20.73 16.00
N PHE A 612 -15.14 -20.75 14.99
CA PHE A 612 -14.75 -20.67 13.57
C PHE A 612 -14.93 -19.27 12.94
N GLY A 613 -15.26 -18.26 13.74
CA GLY A 613 -15.50 -16.89 13.30
C GLY A 613 -16.86 -16.35 13.69
N SER A 614 -17.18 -15.16 13.22
CA SER A 614 -18.44 -14.49 13.48
C SER A 614 -19.48 -14.84 12.42
N PHE A 615 -20.75 -14.96 12.84
CA PHE A 615 -21.90 -15.25 11.98
C PHE A 615 -23.15 -14.58 12.54
N ILE A 616 -24.20 -14.48 11.75
CA ILE A 616 -25.51 -14.03 12.20
C ILE A 616 -26.35 -15.25 12.48
N GLY A 617 -26.94 -15.32 13.69
CA GLY A 617 -27.80 -16.43 14.10
C GLY A 617 -29.10 -15.92 14.71
N CYS A 618 -30.13 -16.78 14.67
CA CYS A 618 -31.42 -16.51 15.31
C CYS A 618 -31.31 -16.57 16.83
N SER A 619 -32.08 -15.71 17.54
CA SER A 619 -32.18 -15.72 19.00
C SER A 619 -32.88 -16.97 19.56
N ARG A 620 -33.69 -17.64 18.76
CA ARG A 620 -34.44 -18.86 19.12
C ARG A 620 -33.68 -20.15 18.93
N TYR A 621 -32.35 -20.10 18.86
CA TYR A 621 -31.58 -21.37 18.91
C TYR A 621 -31.75 -22.02 20.28
N PRO A 622 -32.00 -23.37 20.36
CA PRO A 622 -31.92 -24.39 19.29
C PRO A 622 -33.21 -24.66 18.48
N GLU A 623 -34.35 -24.04 18.81
CA GLU A 623 -35.62 -24.25 18.10
C GLU A 623 -35.57 -23.80 16.64
N CYS A 624 -34.79 -22.75 16.37
CA CYS A 624 -34.51 -22.26 15.04
C CYS A 624 -33.01 -22.27 14.77
N ASN A 625 -32.58 -23.03 13.75
CA ASN A 625 -31.17 -23.20 13.41
C ASN A 625 -30.69 -22.24 12.31
N TYR A 626 -31.39 -21.13 12.08
CA TYR A 626 -30.97 -20.16 11.07
C TYR A 626 -29.59 -19.58 11.36
N VAL A 627 -28.69 -19.73 10.38
CA VAL A 627 -27.34 -19.20 10.42
C VAL A 627 -26.97 -18.59 9.07
N ARG A 628 -26.55 -17.34 9.08
CA ARG A 628 -26.00 -16.66 7.91
C ARG A 628 -24.52 -16.34 8.13
N LYS A 629 -23.66 -16.79 7.22
CA LYS A 629 -22.25 -16.40 7.22
C LYS A 629 -22.14 -14.92 6.87
N LEU A 630 -21.21 -14.21 7.48
CA LEU A 630 -21.01 -12.78 7.21
C LEU A 630 -20.40 -12.52 5.81
N ASP A 631 -19.70 -13.52 5.23
CA ASP A 631 -19.13 -13.41 3.87
C ASP A 631 -20.17 -13.28 2.73
N SER A 632 -21.46 -13.49 3.04
CA SER A 632 -22.58 -13.35 2.12
C SER A 632 -23.37 -12.08 2.40
N SER A 633 -22.76 -10.90 2.25
CA SER A 633 -23.47 -9.62 2.33
C SER A 633 -24.43 -9.47 1.16
N PRO A 634 -25.69 -9.07 1.38
CA PRO A 634 -26.67 -8.86 0.30
C PRO A 634 -26.49 -7.53 -0.44
N MET A 635 -25.39 -6.80 -0.24
CA MET A 635 -25.20 -5.50 -0.86
C MET A 635 -24.47 -5.60 -2.21
N ASN A 636 -25.18 -5.11 -3.23
CA ASN A 636 -24.80 -4.84 -4.62
C ASN A 636 -24.68 -6.03 -5.55
N GLN A 637 -25.75 -6.30 -6.30
CA GLN A 637 -25.73 -7.16 -7.49
C GLN A 637 -24.75 -6.65 -8.56
N ASP A 638 -24.45 -5.34 -8.61
CA ASP A 638 -23.46 -4.76 -9.52
C ASP A 638 -22.01 -4.98 -9.06
N ASP A 639 -21.75 -4.95 -7.74
CA ASP A 639 -20.44 -5.35 -7.19
C ASP A 639 -20.28 -6.88 -7.16
N SER A 640 -21.36 -7.65 -7.14
CA SER A 640 -21.32 -9.11 -7.30
C SER A 640 -20.78 -9.52 -8.66
N ALA A 641 -21.02 -8.74 -9.71
CA ALA A 641 -20.39 -8.94 -11.01
C ALA A 641 -18.88 -8.61 -11.00
N MET A 642 -18.42 -7.73 -10.11
CA MET A 642 -16.98 -7.47 -9.89
C MET A 642 -16.32 -8.43 -8.90
N ILE A 643 -17.07 -9.03 -7.96
CA ILE A 643 -16.61 -10.01 -6.96
C ILE A 643 -16.90 -11.45 -7.43
N ALA A 644 -17.75 -11.65 -8.41
CA ALA A 644 -18.12 -12.94 -9.01
C ALA A 644 -16.97 -13.65 -9.75
N ALA A 645 -15.73 -13.22 -9.54
CA ALA A 645 -14.56 -14.00 -9.91
C ALA A 645 -13.97 -14.83 -8.73
N SER A 646 -14.74 -15.20 -7.71
CA SER A 646 -14.42 -16.36 -6.90
C SER A 646 -15.31 -17.53 -7.36
N GLU A 647 -14.98 -18.04 -8.52
CA GLU A 647 -15.55 -19.17 -9.25
C GLU A 647 -15.38 -20.52 -8.54
N PHE A 648 -15.62 -20.60 -7.25
CA PHE A 648 -15.55 -21.87 -6.55
C PHE A 648 -16.89 -22.19 -5.88
N PRO A 649 -17.44 -23.38 -6.14
CA PRO A 649 -16.85 -24.51 -6.90
C PRO A 649 -16.87 -24.31 -8.43
N LYS A 650 -15.68 -24.40 -9.07
CA LYS A 650 -15.57 -24.35 -10.54
C LYS A 650 -15.76 -25.78 -11.08
N PHE A 651 -16.70 -25.97 -11.96
CA PHE A 651 -16.89 -27.23 -12.68
C PHE A 651 -15.81 -27.37 -13.75
N LEU A 652 -15.02 -28.45 -13.69
CA LEU A 652 -13.94 -28.72 -14.62
C LEU A 652 -14.31 -29.71 -15.73
N GLY A 653 -15.38 -30.49 -15.54
CA GLY A 653 -15.86 -31.52 -16.46
C GLY A 653 -16.21 -32.80 -15.73
N ASN A 654 -16.60 -33.82 -16.49
CA ASN A 654 -16.90 -35.15 -15.97
C ASN A 654 -15.73 -36.10 -16.18
N ASP A 655 -15.52 -37.02 -15.23
CA ASP A 655 -14.52 -38.09 -15.35
C ASP A 655 -14.95 -39.05 -16.47
N PRO A 656 -14.11 -39.29 -17.49
CA PRO A 656 -14.45 -40.20 -18.60
C PRO A 656 -14.72 -41.65 -18.17
N ALA A 657 -14.25 -42.09 -16.98
CA ALA A 657 -14.38 -43.46 -16.52
C ALA A 657 -15.76 -43.78 -15.91
N ASP A 658 -16.39 -42.85 -15.21
CA ASP A 658 -17.63 -43.07 -14.45
C ASP A 658 -18.63 -41.92 -14.56
N ASN A 659 -18.33 -40.93 -15.42
CA ASN A 659 -19.14 -39.72 -15.66
C ASN A 659 -19.42 -38.87 -14.40
N ALA A 660 -18.62 -39.02 -13.32
CA ALA A 660 -18.75 -38.26 -12.09
C ALA A 660 -18.24 -36.80 -12.28
N GLU A 661 -18.98 -35.83 -11.73
CA GLU A 661 -18.60 -34.44 -11.79
C GLU A 661 -17.31 -34.15 -11.00
N ILE A 662 -16.38 -33.43 -11.64
CA ILE A 662 -15.14 -32.98 -10.98
C ILE A 662 -15.24 -31.47 -10.74
N LEU A 663 -15.12 -31.08 -9.49
CA LEU A 663 -15.22 -29.71 -9.02
C LEU A 663 -13.89 -29.25 -8.44
N LEU A 664 -13.42 -28.08 -8.85
CA LEU A 664 -12.34 -27.35 -8.17
C LEU A 664 -12.97 -26.51 -7.05
N LYS A 665 -12.50 -26.72 -5.82
CA LYS A 665 -12.99 -26.03 -4.62
C LYS A 665 -11.85 -25.35 -3.86
N LYS A 666 -12.18 -24.35 -3.06
CA LYS A 666 -11.23 -23.67 -2.17
C LYS A 666 -11.51 -24.05 -0.72
N GLY A 667 -10.52 -24.58 -0.03
CA GLY A 667 -10.59 -24.98 1.37
C GLY A 667 -9.64 -24.19 2.26
N PRO A 668 -9.65 -24.45 3.59
CA PRO A 668 -8.77 -23.77 4.57
C PRO A 668 -7.27 -23.92 4.28
N TYR A 669 -6.89 -24.97 3.55
CA TYR A 669 -5.49 -25.29 3.22
C TYR A 669 -5.09 -24.97 1.78
N GLY A 670 -6.01 -24.39 0.98
CA GLY A 670 -5.79 -24.03 -0.43
C GLY A 670 -6.81 -24.68 -1.37
N LEU A 671 -6.49 -24.68 -2.67
CA LEU A 671 -7.34 -25.29 -3.70
C LEU A 671 -7.32 -26.82 -3.58
N TYR A 672 -8.47 -27.45 -3.82
CA TYR A 672 -8.58 -28.90 -3.89
C TYR A 672 -9.65 -29.31 -4.89
N LEU A 673 -9.51 -30.52 -5.40
CA LEU A 673 -10.46 -31.17 -6.30
C LEU A 673 -11.38 -32.07 -5.51
N GLU A 674 -12.63 -32.15 -5.91
CA GLU A 674 -13.63 -33.06 -5.35
C GLU A 674 -14.40 -33.72 -6.48
N LYS A 675 -14.42 -35.07 -6.46
CA LYS A 675 -15.20 -35.90 -7.38
C LYS A 675 -16.52 -36.27 -6.72
N LYS A 676 -17.67 -35.94 -7.36
CA LYS A 676 -19.01 -36.26 -6.87
C LYS A 676 -19.46 -37.62 -7.39
N ASP A 677 -19.87 -38.52 -6.50
CA ASP A 677 -20.52 -39.80 -6.85
C ASP A 677 -21.97 -39.55 -7.32
N GLN A 678 -22.29 -39.95 -8.55
CA GLN A 678 -23.65 -39.85 -9.11
C GLN A 678 -24.66 -40.93 -8.60
N ASN A 679 -24.19 -41.93 -7.88
CA ASN A 679 -25.03 -43.12 -7.55
C ASN A 679 -25.67 -43.10 -6.16
N LYS A 680 -26.01 -41.93 -5.59
CA LYS A 680 -26.76 -41.91 -4.31
C LYS A 680 -27.99 -41.03 -4.38
N THR A 681 -29.14 -41.66 -4.75
CA THR A 681 -30.48 -41.30 -4.28
C THR A 681 -30.54 -41.24 -2.77
N GLU A 682 -31.31 -40.30 -2.23
CA GLU A 682 -31.49 -40.03 -0.79
C GLU A 682 -32.11 -41.21 -0.06
N GLU A 683 -31.31 -42.17 0.37
CA GLU A 683 -31.71 -43.10 1.41
C GLU A 683 -30.75 -43.09 2.61
N LYS A 684 -31.37 -42.91 3.78
CA LYS A 684 -30.70 -42.81 5.09
C LYS A 684 -29.96 -44.09 5.44
N SER A 685 -28.63 -44.19 5.22
CA SER A 685 -27.82 -45.25 5.83
C SER A 685 -26.56 -44.68 6.50
N LYS A 686 -26.25 -45.23 7.64
CA LYS A 686 -25.32 -44.76 8.69
C LYS A 686 -23.81 -44.92 8.41
N LYS A 687 -23.32 -44.80 7.17
CA LYS A 687 -21.88 -44.58 6.90
C LYS A 687 -21.74 -43.77 5.59
N LYS A 688 -21.59 -42.44 5.71
CA LYS A 688 -21.21 -41.58 4.56
C LYS A 688 -19.75 -41.87 4.21
N GLU A 689 -19.49 -42.54 3.11
CA GLU A 689 -18.18 -42.53 2.48
C GLU A 689 -17.85 -41.10 2.05
N LYS A 690 -16.64 -40.67 2.37
CA LYS A 690 -16.18 -39.31 2.02
C LYS A 690 -15.93 -39.23 0.53
N PRO A 691 -16.33 -38.15 -0.17
CA PRO A 691 -16.01 -37.95 -1.59
C PRO A 691 -14.49 -37.97 -1.82
N GLN A 692 -14.07 -38.48 -2.96
CA GLN A 692 -12.66 -38.50 -3.31
C GLN A 692 -12.16 -37.06 -3.49
N ARG A 693 -11.04 -36.70 -2.86
CA ARG A 693 -10.45 -35.37 -2.87
C ARG A 693 -8.96 -35.41 -3.12
N ALA A 694 -8.45 -34.44 -3.91
CA ALA A 694 -7.03 -34.26 -4.11
C ALA A 694 -6.63 -32.78 -3.93
N PRO A 695 -5.52 -32.48 -3.23
CA PRO A 695 -5.03 -31.10 -3.13
C PRO A 695 -4.40 -30.63 -4.45
N VAL A 696 -4.59 -29.35 -4.79
CA VAL A 696 -3.88 -28.71 -5.92
C VAL A 696 -2.58 -28.08 -5.38
N PRO A 697 -1.43 -28.29 -6.04
CA PRO A 697 -0.17 -27.68 -5.62
C PRO A 697 -0.27 -26.16 -5.55
N LYS A 698 0.36 -25.53 -4.55
CA LYS A 698 0.34 -24.07 -4.36
C LYS A 698 0.99 -23.28 -5.49
N THR A 699 1.77 -23.94 -6.34
CA THR A 699 2.42 -23.36 -7.53
C THR A 699 1.49 -23.26 -8.73
N VAL A 700 0.30 -23.88 -8.68
CA VAL A 700 -0.68 -23.89 -9.78
C VAL A 700 -1.78 -22.86 -9.50
N GLU A 701 -1.95 -21.92 -10.43
CA GLU A 701 -3.01 -20.92 -10.38
C GLU A 701 -4.37 -21.56 -10.75
N ALA A 702 -5.46 -21.08 -10.15
CA ALA A 702 -6.79 -21.63 -10.33
C ALA A 702 -7.27 -21.70 -11.79
N ASP A 703 -6.87 -20.72 -12.59
CA ASP A 703 -7.27 -20.60 -13.99
C ASP A 703 -6.54 -21.60 -14.90
N LYS A 704 -5.42 -22.14 -14.45
CA LYS A 704 -4.62 -23.14 -15.16
C LYS A 704 -5.01 -24.59 -14.87
N VAL A 705 -5.95 -24.80 -13.91
CA VAL A 705 -6.44 -26.15 -13.57
C VAL A 705 -7.50 -26.56 -14.57
N ASP A 706 -7.15 -27.46 -15.47
CA ASP A 706 -8.03 -28.11 -16.44
C ASP A 706 -8.48 -29.51 -16.00
N LEU A 707 -9.38 -30.14 -16.74
CA LEU A 707 -9.89 -31.48 -16.47
C LEU A 707 -8.76 -32.53 -16.49
N LYS A 708 -7.79 -32.40 -17.40
CA LYS A 708 -6.67 -33.35 -17.54
C LYS A 708 -5.78 -33.33 -16.32
N MET A 709 -5.46 -32.16 -15.83
CA MET A 709 -4.70 -31.95 -14.59
C MET A 709 -5.48 -32.47 -13.38
N ALA A 710 -6.79 -32.22 -13.33
CA ALA A 710 -7.66 -32.69 -12.24
C ALA A 710 -7.71 -34.21 -12.15
N LEU A 711 -7.85 -34.91 -13.28
CA LEU A 711 -7.82 -36.38 -13.33
C LEU A 711 -6.47 -36.93 -12.88
N PHE A 712 -5.38 -36.29 -13.29
CA PHE A 712 -4.04 -36.70 -12.82
C PHE A 712 -3.90 -36.55 -11.29
N LEU A 713 -4.30 -35.40 -10.74
CA LEU A 713 -4.22 -35.17 -9.29
C LEU A 713 -5.11 -36.10 -8.47
N LEU A 714 -6.30 -36.43 -8.98
CA LEU A 714 -7.21 -37.40 -8.35
C LEU A 714 -6.68 -38.85 -8.43
N SER A 715 -5.81 -39.15 -9.42
CA SER A 715 -5.19 -40.48 -9.54
C SER A 715 -3.99 -40.70 -8.59
N LEU A 716 -3.53 -39.67 -7.90
CA LEU A 716 -2.38 -39.75 -6.98
C LEU A 716 -2.75 -40.45 -5.64
N PRO A 717 -1.84 -41.26 -5.05
CA PRO A 717 -0.51 -41.59 -5.53
C PRO A 717 -0.52 -42.56 -6.70
N LYS A 718 0.20 -42.25 -7.79
CA LYS A 718 0.24 -43.02 -9.04
C LYS A 718 1.58 -43.75 -9.19
N SER A 719 1.53 -45.01 -9.61
CA SER A 719 2.72 -45.74 -10.04
C SER A 719 3.22 -45.24 -11.37
N ILE A 720 4.55 -45.00 -11.47
CA ILE A 720 5.21 -44.52 -12.66
C ILE A 720 6.21 -45.55 -13.24
N GLY A 721 6.31 -46.71 -12.62
CA GLY A 721 7.13 -47.81 -13.07
C GLY A 721 7.83 -48.54 -11.91
N THR A 722 8.78 -49.43 -12.25
CA THR A 722 9.53 -50.24 -11.28
C THR A 722 11.03 -50.06 -11.46
N VAL A 723 11.77 -50.11 -10.34
CA VAL A 723 13.23 -50.15 -10.34
C VAL A 723 13.67 -51.44 -9.64
N GLY A 724 14.14 -52.38 -10.41
CA GLY A 724 14.34 -53.79 -9.97
C GLY A 724 12.98 -54.44 -9.75
N THR A 725 12.72 -54.96 -8.54
CA THR A 725 11.45 -55.54 -8.13
C THR A 725 10.50 -54.54 -7.40
N GLU A 726 10.94 -53.32 -7.18
CA GLU A 726 10.24 -52.36 -6.32
C GLU A 726 9.52 -51.30 -7.14
N GLU A 727 8.31 -50.99 -6.76
CA GLU A 727 7.44 -49.99 -7.42
C GLU A 727 7.82 -48.57 -7.01
N VAL A 728 7.88 -47.68 -7.99
CA VAL A 728 8.09 -46.25 -7.80
C VAL A 728 6.75 -45.50 -7.96
N LYS A 729 6.34 -44.74 -6.96
CA LYS A 729 5.10 -43.95 -6.98
C LYS A 729 5.38 -42.48 -6.81
N VAL A 730 4.57 -41.63 -7.46
CA VAL A 730 4.53 -40.20 -7.23
C VAL A 730 3.24 -39.83 -6.52
N GLY A 731 3.32 -38.82 -5.65
CA GLY A 731 2.17 -38.35 -4.90
C GLY A 731 2.35 -36.96 -4.30
N ILE A 732 1.29 -36.44 -3.67
CA ILE A 732 1.32 -35.16 -2.94
C ILE A 732 0.95 -35.43 -1.48
N GLY A 733 1.85 -35.09 -0.56
CA GLY A 733 1.67 -35.20 0.86
C GLY A 733 1.59 -33.86 1.60
N ARG A 734 1.55 -33.93 2.93
CA ARG A 734 1.50 -32.74 3.82
C ARG A 734 2.65 -31.74 3.59
N TYR A 735 3.80 -32.23 3.14
CA TYR A 735 5.01 -31.44 2.90
C TYR A 735 5.26 -31.13 1.42
N GLY A 736 4.29 -31.46 0.54
CA GLY A 736 4.37 -31.21 -0.90
C GLY A 736 4.52 -32.46 -1.76
N PRO A 737 4.87 -32.34 -3.04
CA PRO A 737 5.08 -33.45 -3.97
C PRO A 737 6.24 -34.35 -3.56
N TYR A 738 6.10 -35.66 -3.76
CA TYR A 738 7.11 -36.67 -3.40
C TYR A 738 7.18 -37.83 -4.39
N VAL A 739 8.34 -38.48 -4.41
CA VAL A 739 8.55 -39.82 -4.97
C VAL A 739 8.60 -40.80 -3.80
N PHE A 740 7.81 -41.89 -3.87
CA PHE A 740 7.83 -42.99 -2.90
C PHE A 740 8.55 -44.20 -3.46
N PHE A 741 9.55 -44.70 -2.74
CA PHE A 741 10.34 -45.87 -3.13
C PHE A 741 10.88 -46.60 -1.88
N LYS A 742 10.73 -47.92 -1.83
CA LYS A 742 11.22 -48.80 -0.72
C LYS A 742 10.83 -48.28 0.68
N GLY A 743 9.56 -47.87 0.87
CA GLY A 743 9.08 -47.37 2.16
C GLY A 743 9.52 -45.93 2.50
N LYS A 744 10.25 -45.22 1.63
CA LYS A 744 10.73 -43.87 1.89
C LYS A 744 10.07 -42.84 0.96
N TYR A 745 9.76 -41.68 1.55
CA TYR A 745 9.23 -40.50 0.83
C TYR A 745 10.36 -39.52 0.55
N VAL A 746 10.58 -39.20 -0.72
CA VAL A 746 11.60 -38.24 -1.17
C VAL A 746 10.92 -37.06 -1.82
N SER A 747 11.10 -35.85 -1.25
CA SER A 747 10.48 -34.64 -1.80
C SER A 747 11.01 -34.33 -3.20
N ILE A 748 10.11 -34.03 -4.12
CA ILE A 748 10.43 -33.53 -5.46
C ILE A 748 10.97 -32.09 -5.31
N PRO A 749 12.11 -31.74 -5.91
CA PRO A 749 12.66 -30.39 -5.87
C PRO A 749 11.67 -29.34 -6.40
N LYS A 750 11.69 -28.11 -5.85
CA LYS A 750 10.80 -27.02 -6.30
C LYS A 750 10.99 -26.60 -7.76
N THR A 751 12.11 -26.98 -8.35
CA THR A 751 12.44 -26.72 -9.76
C THR A 751 11.79 -27.72 -10.71
N GLU A 752 11.23 -28.84 -10.19
CA GLU A 752 10.59 -29.87 -10.95
C GLU A 752 9.08 -29.87 -10.76
N ASP A 753 8.35 -30.06 -11.87
CA ASP A 753 6.89 -30.12 -11.83
C ASP A 753 6.42 -31.59 -11.69
N ILE A 754 5.56 -31.87 -10.72
CA ILE A 754 5.01 -33.22 -10.50
C ILE A 754 4.32 -33.80 -11.74
N PHE A 755 3.76 -32.96 -12.60
CA PHE A 755 3.08 -33.37 -13.83
C PHE A 755 4.05 -33.90 -14.90
N SER A 756 5.34 -33.60 -14.78
CA SER A 756 6.40 -33.99 -15.72
C SER A 756 7.33 -35.08 -15.17
N VAL A 757 7.10 -35.56 -13.93
CA VAL A 757 7.96 -36.60 -13.32
C VAL A 757 7.59 -37.97 -13.87
N ASP A 758 8.42 -38.47 -14.72
CA ASP A 758 8.43 -39.85 -15.22
C ASP A 758 9.45 -40.75 -14.46
N LEU A 759 9.52 -42.03 -14.81
CA LEU A 759 10.44 -42.95 -14.15
C LEU A 759 11.93 -42.52 -14.25
N PRO A 760 12.45 -42.08 -15.41
CA PRO A 760 13.84 -41.57 -15.52
C PRO A 760 14.12 -40.41 -14.56
N LYS A 761 13.26 -39.40 -14.50
CA LYS A 761 13.40 -38.27 -13.57
C LYS A 761 13.27 -38.68 -12.11
N ALA A 762 12.33 -39.57 -11.80
CA ALA A 762 12.21 -40.10 -10.45
C ALA A 762 13.49 -40.84 -10.03
N CYS A 763 14.12 -41.60 -10.94
CA CYS A 763 15.40 -42.23 -10.69
C CYS A 763 16.53 -41.22 -10.42
N GLU A 764 16.57 -40.11 -11.13
CA GLU A 764 17.54 -39.03 -10.86
C GLU A 764 17.35 -38.45 -9.44
N ILE A 765 16.12 -38.18 -9.05
CA ILE A 765 15.76 -37.68 -7.70
C ILE A 765 16.20 -38.71 -6.64
N LEU A 766 15.97 -39.99 -6.87
CA LEU A 766 16.33 -41.08 -5.96
C LEU A 766 17.84 -41.27 -5.86
N LYS A 767 18.60 -41.17 -7.00
CA LYS A 767 20.08 -41.18 -7.05
C LYS A 767 20.66 -40.03 -6.23
N GLY A 768 20.12 -38.82 -6.37
CA GLY A 768 20.54 -37.65 -5.59
C GLY A 768 20.42 -37.84 -4.08
N ARG A 769 19.60 -38.82 -3.62
CA ARG A 769 19.43 -39.21 -2.22
C ARG A 769 20.05 -40.58 -1.85
N LYS A 770 20.86 -41.18 -2.76
CA LYS A 770 21.54 -42.45 -2.57
C LYS A 770 20.60 -43.62 -2.24
N LEU A 771 19.43 -43.68 -2.88
CA LEU A 771 18.43 -44.73 -2.68
C LEU A 771 18.39 -45.79 -3.78
N ILE A 772 18.98 -45.47 -4.92
CA ILE A 772 19.23 -46.34 -6.06
C ILE A 772 20.62 -46.05 -6.63
#